data_444aa4a000c6d9b5ec65684af917eeef
#
_entry.id   444aa4a000c6d9b5ec65684af917eeef
#
_cell.length_a   1.000
_cell.length_b   1.000
_cell.length_c   1.000
_cell.angle_alpha   90.00
_cell.angle_beta   90.00
_cell.angle_gamma   90.00
#
_symmetry.space_group_name_H-M   'P 1'
#
loop_
_entity.id
_entity.type
_entity.pdbx_description
1 polymer ?
#
loop_
_entity_poly.entity_id
_entity_poly.type
_entity_poly.pdbx_seq_one_letter_code
_entity_poly.pdbx_strand_id
1 'polypeptide(L)'
;MAFRNIVPLSLDSPTHAVCVLGVELFLDVSGCAPPACESFSVDASLGVVVRVCGADPVESREGLAAPRWPLSRPTDVLVAMTSPNFAEDEGKVLVFYHQPKEDTPVATAVLHLTGVGESGHFEATDKQAKVREPGSGAPGGWGAILLVSCSPSAAGQPGDKNKVFSSEEVKSLSQMVLKVQGPSCITKNYRVVLHTSKEESEKARVYRPQNDGSTAFELVLGPDQHTYTLAPQWDDRKGTLKETFYVEALEFPSASFSGLISFSASLVEESHDPLVPETVLYKDTVLFRVAPCIFAPTTQMPLEVYLCRELQVQGFVSAVTELSERSNSQVASVYEDPNRLGRWLQDEMAFCYTQAPHKTVSLVLDTPRVAKPDDFPMKYSLSPGVGYLTLRTQDHTVASIDIIGKLMVSPPVKAQGKEYPLGRVLIGSSFYPSKDSRNMSQSLQDFLRAQQVQAPVELFSDWLMTGHACEFMCFIPTQYKVEGKKDFRLLLASPSSCYKLFKERQKEGYGDAMLFEGLRKDQLISNGREAVTINQLLADEKMRKHNDYAEKCIHLNRSILKRELGLQEEDIIPIPQLFCLEHIANAPPSEQTKRLYARPYFPDLLQMVVMGLNLGIPKPFGPRVSGACCLEERVCQLLEPLGFQCTFIDDFDCYLTEIGDFCSCASIRRVPFAFKWWGMVP
;
A
#
# COMPACT_ATOMS: atom_id res chain seq x y z
N MET A 1 4.13 28.18 17.79
CA MET A 1 4.40 28.82 19.11
C MET A 1 4.25 27.73 20.15
N ALA A 2 5.32 27.41 20.89
CA ALA A 2 5.20 26.46 21.99
C ALA A 2 4.32 27.09 23.07
N PHE A 3 3.29 26.38 23.50
CA PHE A 3 2.49 26.81 24.66
C PHE A 3 3.40 26.84 25.88
N ARG A 4 3.56 28.01 26.53
CA ARG A 4 4.27 28.13 27.79
C ARG A 4 3.28 27.77 28.90
N ASN A 5 3.52 26.68 29.58
CA ASN A 5 2.74 26.28 30.75
C ASN A 5 3.21 27.13 31.96
N ILE A 6 2.54 28.22 32.24
CA ILE A 6 2.92 29.19 33.32
C ILE A 6 2.15 28.81 34.58
N VAL A 7 2.87 28.51 35.63
CA VAL A 7 2.33 28.21 36.96
C VAL A 7 2.38 29.50 37.81
N PRO A 8 1.22 30.09 38.16
CA PRO A 8 1.17 31.21 39.07
C PRO A 8 1.46 30.73 40.49
N LEU A 9 2.33 31.47 41.22
CA LEU A 9 2.62 31.19 42.61
C LEU A 9 1.71 32.02 43.54
N SER A 10 1.50 31.50 44.76
CA SER A 10 0.76 32.19 45.83
C SER A 10 1.58 32.26 47.11
N LEU A 11 1.40 33.35 47.87
CA LEU A 11 1.96 33.50 49.23
C LEU A 11 0.97 33.04 50.30
N ASP A 12 -0.33 32.96 49.96
CA ASP A 12 -1.39 32.66 50.94
C ASP A 12 -1.56 31.16 51.15
N SER A 13 -1.23 30.34 50.14
CA SER A 13 -1.32 28.88 50.19
C SER A 13 -0.30 28.23 49.26
N PRO A 14 0.14 27.01 49.54
CA PRO A 14 0.98 26.28 48.62
C PRO A 14 0.31 26.11 47.26
N THR A 15 1.08 26.29 46.18
CA THR A 15 0.63 25.99 44.83
C THR A 15 0.94 24.54 44.53
N HIS A 16 0.04 23.83 43.83
CA HIS A 16 0.21 22.45 43.38
C HIS A 16 0.22 22.40 41.85
N ALA A 17 1.16 21.66 41.29
CA ALA A 17 1.23 21.49 39.83
C ALA A 17 1.73 20.08 39.45
N VAL A 18 1.28 19.60 38.31
CA VAL A 18 1.80 18.38 37.70
C VAL A 18 2.90 18.76 36.71
N CYS A 19 4.03 18.09 36.84
CA CYS A 19 5.18 18.23 35.94
C CYS A 19 5.38 16.92 35.15
N VAL A 20 5.16 16.99 33.85
CA VAL A 20 5.45 15.86 32.97
C VAL A 20 6.96 15.81 32.69
N LEU A 21 7.57 14.63 32.82
CA LEU A 21 9.00 14.46 32.58
C LEU A 21 9.36 14.85 31.15
N GLY A 22 10.46 15.64 31.04
CA GLY A 22 10.89 16.18 29.75
C GLY A 22 10.20 17.47 29.33
N VAL A 23 9.20 17.94 30.10
CA VAL A 23 8.54 19.24 29.91
C VAL A 23 8.96 20.22 31.00
N GLU A 24 9.26 21.45 30.60
CA GLU A 24 9.60 22.53 31.52
C GLU A 24 8.35 23.37 31.84
N LEU A 25 8.08 23.58 33.12
CA LEU A 25 7.08 24.53 33.64
C LEU A 25 7.71 25.89 33.82
N PHE A 26 7.01 26.95 33.47
CA PHE A 26 7.39 28.31 33.71
C PHE A 26 6.75 28.80 35.02
N LEU A 27 7.54 29.29 35.98
CA LEU A 27 6.99 29.86 37.21
C LEU A 27 6.83 31.38 37.08
N ASP A 28 5.63 31.87 37.38
CA ASP A 28 5.42 33.30 37.54
C ASP A 28 5.84 33.74 38.96
N VAL A 29 7.13 34.04 39.10
CA VAL A 29 7.70 34.51 40.37
C VAL A 29 7.41 35.97 40.65
N SER A 30 7.02 36.74 39.63
CA SER A 30 6.77 38.18 39.76
C SER A 30 5.33 38.47 40.21
N GLY A 31 4.38 37.62 39.84
CA GLY A 31 2.95 37.85 40.07
C GLY A 31 2.53 37.93 41.55
N CYS A 32 3.22 37.18 42.43
CA CYS A 32 2.94 37.18 43.86
C CYS A 32 4.02 37.91 44.71
N ALA A 33 5.01 38.52 44.09
CA ALA A 33 6.10 39.16 44.78
C ALA A 33 5.62 40.36 45.65
N PRO A 34 6.04 40.46 46.95
CA PRO A 34 5.67 41.61 47.76
C PRO A 34 6.28 42.91 47.19
N PRO A 35 5.57 44.05 47.23
CA PRO A 35 5.98 45.30 46.59
C PRO A 35 7.35 45.86 47.05
N ALA A 36 7.79 45.46 48.24
CA ALA A 36 9.08 45.93 48.85
C ALA A 36 10.26 45.01 48.45
N CYS A 37 10.04 43.93 47.73
CA CYS A 37 11.08 42.99 47.35
C CYS A 37 11.69 43.35 46.00
N GLU A 38 13.01 43.30 45.89
CA GLU A 38 13.75 43.59 44.65
C GLU A 38 14.41 42.34 44.04
N SER A 39 14.53 41.27 44.82
CA SER A 39 15.14 40.01 44.35
C SER A 39 14.47 38.77 44.94
N PHE A 40 14.73 37.65 44.33
CA PHE A 40 14.29 36.32 44.77
C PHE A 40 15.43 35.31 44.72
N SER A 41 15.35 34.27 45.54
CA SER A 41 16.16 33.05 45.42
C SER A 41 15.27 31.83 45.39
N VAL A 42 15.78 30.74 44.84
CA VAL A 42 15.02 29.49 44.66
C VAL A 42 15.78 28.31 45.26
N ASP A 43 15.10 27.48 46.00
CA ASP A 43 15.59 26.20 46.48
C ASP A 43 14.62 25.07 46.02
N ALA A 44 15.14 23.87 45.75
CA ALA A 44 14.37 22.78 45.24
C ALA A 44 14.78 21.45 45.88
N SER A 45 13.80 20.58 46.08
CA SER A 45 14.04 19.22 46.58
C SER A 45 14.81 18.36 45.55
N LEU A 46 15.38 17.25 46.01
CA LEU A 46 16.06 16.28 45.18
C LEU A 46 15.10 15.77 44.08
N GLY A 47 15.59 15.71 42.84
CA GLY A 47 14.78 15.28 41.67
C GLY A 47 14.06 16.42 40.93
N VAL A 48 14.10 17.65 41.49
CA VAL A 48 13.60 18.84 40.81
C VAL A 48 14.78 19.68 40.32
N VAL A 49 14.74 20.00 39.00
CA VAL A 49 15.75 20.88 38.37
C VAL A 49 15.14 22.24 38.13
N VAL A 50 15.82 23.29 38.61
CA VAL A 50 15.43 24.68 38.41
C VAL A 50 16.48 25.39 37.58
N ARG A 51 16.04 26.10 36.54
CA ARG A 51 16.86 26.98 35.72
C ARG A 51 16.28 28.38 35.73
N VAL A 52 17.13 29.35 35.97
CA VAL A 52 16.76 30.74 35.86
C VAL A 52 17.45 31.35 34.65
N CYS A 53 16.66 31.95 33.77
CA CYS A 53 17.11 32.48 32.48
C CYS A 53 16.74 33.97 32.35
N GLY A 54 17.52 34.71 31.56
CA GLY A 54 17.21 36.12 31.23
C GLY A 54 17.81 37.17 32.18
N ALA A 55 18.36 36.78 33.34
CA ALA A 55 19.06 37.70 34.22
C ALA A 55 20.28 37.02 34.87
N ASP A 56 21.33 37.78 35.09
CA ASP A 56 22.47 37.34 35.88
C ASP A 56 22.14 37.48 37.38
N PRO A 57 22.67 36.58 38.23
CA PRO A 57 22.45 36.68 39.67
C PRO A 57 23.06 37.98 40.20
N VAL A 58 22.39 38.58 41.17
CA VAL A 58 22.89 39.74 41.89
C VAL A 58 24.11 39.29 42.69
N GLU A 59 25.25 40.02 42.62
CA GLU A 59 26.48 39.65 43.32
C GLU A 59 26.21 39.50 44.83
N SER A 60 26.39 38.28 45.33
CA SER A 60 26.35 37.99 46.75
C SER A 60 27.70 38.41 47.38
N ARG A 61 27.68 39.12 48.54
CA ARG A 61 28.88 39.29 49.36
C ARG A 61 29.42 37.90 49.73
N GLU A 62 30.75 37.75 49.67
CA GLU A 62 31.44 36.47 49.91
C GLU A 62 30.93 35.78 51.18
N GLY A 63 30.41 34.55 50.98
CA GLY A 63 30.16 33.55 52.01
C GLY A 63 28.70 33.17 52.23
N LEU A 64 28.26 32.06 51.63
CA LEU A 64 27.13 31.23 52.04
C LEU A 64 25.68 31.60 51.63
N ALA A 65 25.39 32.53 50.75
CA ALA A 65 24.02 32.75 50.32
C ALA A 65 23.72 32.11 48.96
N ALA A 66 22.57 31.46 48.79
CA ALA A 66 22.05 31.00 47.51
C ALA A 66 22.00 32.16 46.49
N PRO A 67 22.23 31.93 45.19
CA PRO A 67 22.17 32.99 44.19
C PRO A 67 20.80 33.66 44.21
N ARG A 68 20.81 35.02 44.10
CA ARG A 68 19.60 35.85 44.06
C ARG A 68 19.45 36.47 42.67
N TRP A 69 18.24 36.52 42.17
CA TRP A 69 17.91 37.10 40.86
C TRP A 69 17.01 38.33 41.02
N PRO A 70 17.16 39.36 40.17
CA PRO A 70 16.37 40.57 40.28
C PRO A 70 14.92 40.34 39.81
N LEU A 71 13.94 40.91 40.49
CA LEU A 71 12.52 40.97 40.11
C LEU A 71 12.23 42.05 39.06
N SER A 72 13.15 43.02 38.90
CA SER A 72 12.98 44.19 38.03
C SER A 72 13.21 43.92 36.53
N ARG A 73 13.66 42.73 36.17
CA ARG A 73 13.90 42.31 34.80
C ARG A 73 13.07 41.08 34.48
N PRO A 74 12.64 40.91 33.23
CA PRO A 74 11.95 39.67 32.82
C PRO A 74 12.89 38.48 33.02
N THR A 75 12.60 37.67 34.01
CA THR A 75 13.37 36.50 34.39
C THR A 75 12.47 35.27 34.27
N ASP A 76 12.82 34.38 33.38
CA ASP A 76 12.11 33.12 33.23
C ASP A 76 12.66 32.08 34.22
N VAL A 77 11.82 31.57 35.11
CA VAL A 77 12.15 30.46 36.00
C VAL A 77 11.52 29.20 35.48
N LEU A 78 12.36 28.26 35.07
CA LEU A 78 12.00 27.00 34.49
C LEU A 78 12.20 25.90 35.52
N VAL A 79 11.18 25.02 35.63
CA VAL A 79 11.21 23.87 36.55
C VAL A 79 10.90 22.60 35.79
N ALA A 80 11.68 21.57 36.04
CA ALA A 80 11.50 20.26 35.47
C ALA A 80 11.74 19.16 36.52
N MET A 81 11.11 18.01 36.34
CA MET A 81 11.34 16.82 37.15
C MET A 81 12.23 15.81 36.42
N THR A 82 13.10 15.11 37.17
CA THR A 82 14.04 14.11 36.61
C THR A 82 13.51 12.69 36.73
N SER A 83 12.53 12.44 37.59
CA SER A 83 11.91 11.13 37.82
C SER A 83 10.43 11.29 38.20
N PRO A 84 9.58 10.33 37.91
CA PRO A 84 8.20 10.34 38.35
C PRO A 84 8.13 10.11 39.87
N ASN A 85 7.10 10.68 40.49
CA ASN A 85 6.82 10.48 41.90
C ASN A 85 6.00 9.21 42.15
N PHE A 86 6.08 8.68 43.37
CA PHE A 86 5.21 7.59 43.84
C PHE A 86 4.01 8.14 44.64
N ALA A 87 4.13 9.31 45.22
CA ALA A 87 3.05 10.01 45.91
C ALA A 87 2.85 11.40 45.33
N GLU A 88 1.70 12.02 45.64
CA GLU A 88 1.44 13.44 45.34
C GLU A 88 2.44 14.33 46.04
N ASP A 89 2.79 15.47 45.42
CA ASP A 89 3.52 16.56 46.05
C ASP A 89 4.93 16.23 46.61
N GLU A 90 5.57 15.17 46.10
CA GLU A 90 6.92 14.81 46.55
C GLU A 90 7.97 15.82 46.09
N GLY A 91 7.78 16.44 44.90
CA GLY A 91 8.65 17.51 44.44
C GLY A 91 8.33 18.85 45.16
N LYS A 92 9.32 19.60 45.52
CA LYS A 92 9.12 20.90 46.21
C LYS A 92 10.05 21.96 45.67
N VAL A 93 9.48 23.14 45.41
CA VAL A 93 10.23 24.36 45.05
C VAL A 93 9.85 25.46 46.04
N LEU A 94 10.84 26.09 46.59
CA LEU A 94 10.67 27.23 47.50
C LEU A 94 11.22 28.47 46.78
N VAL A 95 10.41 29.52 46.68
CA VAL A 95 10.80 30.80 46.16
C VAL A 95 10.82 31.81 47.32
N PHE A 96 11.97 32.30 47.63
CA PHE A 96 12.21 33.28 48.72
C PHE A 96 12.30 34.68 48.15
N TYR A 97 11.56 35.62 48.71
CA TYR A 97 11.57 37.02 48.29
C TYR A 97 12.38 37.86 49.31
N HIS A 98 13.24 38.72 48.77
CA HIS A 98 14.21 39.51 49.59
C HIS A 98 14.06 41.00 49.34
N GLN A 99 14.13 41.78 50.45
CA GLN A 99 14.26 43.25 50.41
C GLN A 99 15.72 43.67 50.25
N PRO A 100 15.95 44.86 49.72
CA PRO A 100 17.33 45.42 49.66
C PRO A 100 18.00 45.42 51.01
N LYS A 101 19.25 44.94 51.10
CA LYS A 101 20.09 44.89 52.30
C LYS A 101 19.66 43.91 53.42
N GLU A 102 18.62 43.13 53.23
CA GLU A 102 18.23 42.08 54.19
C GLU A 102 18.64 40.70 53.69
N ASP A 103 19.32 39.93 54.59
CA ASP A 103 19.76 38.57 54.25
C ASP A 103 18.68 37.53 54.50
N THR A 104 17.68 37.82 55.32
CA THR A 104 16.54 36.96 55.60
C THR A 104 15.39 37.18 54.60
N PRO A 105 14.75 36.15 54.08
CA PRO A 105 13.59 36.31 53.21
C PRO A 105 12.40 36.86 53.99
N VAL A 106 11.67 37.80 53.39
CA VAL A 106 10.47 38.42 54.00
C VAL A 106 9.19 37.66 53.62
N ALA A 107 9.23 36.90 52.55
CA ALA A 107 8.11 36.05 52.14
C ALA A 107 8.63 34.81 51.40
N THR A 108 7.84 33.74 51.42
CA THR A 108 8.18 32.49 50.76
C THR A 108 6.94 31.95 50.05
N ALA A 109 7.04 31.70 48.75
CA ALA A 109 6.06 30.95 48.01
C ALA A 109 6.49 29.47 47.93
N VAL A 110 5.54 28.57 48.07
CA VAL A 110 5.75 27.11 48.04
C VAL A 110 5.05 26.52 46.84
N LEU A 111 5.79 25.79 46.02
CA LEU A 111 5.23 24.97 44.94
C LEU A 111 5.48 23.50 45.27
N HIS A 112 4.41 22.75 45.28
CA HIS A 112 4.45 21.29 45.31
C HIS A 112 4.30 20.75 43.88
N LEU A 113 5.16 19.80 43.53
CA LEU A 113 5.21 19.21 42.20
C LEU A 113 4.93 17.70 42.29
N THR A 114 4.02 17.25 41.46
CA THR A 114 3.79 15.82 41.20
C THR A 114 4.41 15.46 39.87
N GLY A 115 5.52 14.73 39.88
CA GLY A 115 6.21 14.26 38.68
C GLY A 115 5.48 13.09 38.02
N VAL A 116 5.12 13.27 36.78
CA VAL A 116 4.51 12.23 35.94
C VAL A 116 5.46 11.88 34.83
N GLY A 117 5.90 10.63 34.83
CA GLY A 117 6.62 10.07 33.68
C GLY A 117 5.62 9.64 32.65
N GLU A 118 5.50 10.36 31.57
CA GLU A 118 5.07 9.75 30.34
C GLU A 118 6.31 9.20 29.63
N SER A 119 6.57 7.93 29.81
CA SER A 119 7.20 7.19 28.76
C SER A 119 6.08 6.90 27.76
N GLY A 120 5.61 7.94 27.08
CA GLY A 120 4.70 7.86 25.95
C GLY A 120 5.40 7.21 24.78
N HIS A 121 5.96 6.07 25.01
CA HIS A 121 6.24 5.15 23.96
C HIS A 121 4.89 4.50 23.63
N PHE A 122 4.15 5.13 22.75
CA PHE A 122 3.28 4.40 21.87
C PHE A 122 4.21 3.45 21.09
N GLU A 123 4.66 2.37 21.77
CA GLU A 123 5.33 1.30 21.11
C GLU A 123 4.28 0.62 20.23
N ALA A 124 4.23 0.98 18.97
CA ALA A 124 3.75 0.06 17.96
C ALA A 124 4.78 -1.07 17.93
N THR A 125 4.61 -2.02 18.83
CA THR A 125 5.48 -3.18 18.91
C THR A 125 5.10 -4.14 17.80
N ASP A 126 5.65 -3.89 16.64
CA ASP A 126 5.93 -5.01 15.76
C ASP A 126 7.13 -5.74 16.36
N LYS A 127 6.94 -6.98 16.74
CA LYS A 127 7.96 -7.82 17.39
C LYS A 127 9.24 -7.99 16.55
N GLN A 128 9.29 -7.49 15.31
CA GLN A 128 10.39 -7.65 14.38
C GLN A 128 10.97 -6.35 13.79
N ALA A 129 10.32 -5.21 13.94
CA ALA A 129 10.86 -3.94 13.48
C ALA A 129 10.65 -2.86 14.54
N LYS A 130 11.73 -2.38 15.15
CA LYS A 130 11.70 -1.12 15.90
C LYS A 130 11.40 -0.01 14.91
N VAL A 131 10.15 0.44 14.86
CA VAL A 131 9.76 1.64 14.14
C VAL A 131 10.37 2.81 14.92
N ARG A 132 11.36 3.47 14.32
CA ARG A 132 12.00 4.65 14.93
C ARG A 132 11.01 5.80 14.91
N GLU A 133 11.03 6.57 16.02
CA GLU A 133 10.19 7.73 16.27
C GLU A 133 10.24 8.77 15.14
N PRO A 134 9.12 9.47 14.84
CA PRO A 134 9.14 10.67 14.03
C PRO A 134 9.89 11.76 14.80
N GLY A 135 11.08 12.11 14.38
CA GLY A 135 11.86 13.19 15.02
C GLY A 135 13.35 12.91 15.17
N SER A 136 13.78 11.66 15.14
CA SER A 136 15.21 11.33 15.17
C SER A 136 15.80 11.42 13.76
N GLY A 137 15.98 12.57 13.15
CA GLY A 137 16.81 12.92 11.99
C GLY A 137 17.41 11.84 11.06
N ALA A 138 16.91 10.60 11.12
CA ALA A 138 17.33 9.49 10.28
C ALA A 138 16.38 9.38 9.08
N PRO A 139 16.88 9.38 7.84
CA PRO A 139 16.05 9.20 6.67
C PRO A 139 15.40 7.82 6.70
N GLY A 140 14.06 7.74 6.52
CA GLY A 140 13.33 6.51 6.28
C GLY A 140 12.41 5.98 7.39
N GLY A 141 12.01 6.79 8.36
CA GLY A 141 11.00 6.39 9.36
C GLY A 141 9.57 6.47 8.79
N TRP A 142 8.99 5.34 8.40
CA TRP A 142 7.61 5.27 7.89
C TRP A 142 6.53 5.31 8.99
N GLY A 143 6.88 5.43 10.25
CA GLY A 143 5.96 5.25 11.36
C GLY A 143 5.55 3.78 11.55
N ALA A 144 4.59 3.52 12.43
CA ALA A 144 3.98 2.19 12.57
C ALA A 144 3.11 1.87 11.34
N ILE A 145 2.97 0.58 11.01
CA ILE A 145 2.25 0.16 9.80
C ILE A 145 0.93 -0.48 10.18
N LEU A 146 -0.17 -0.02 9.53
CA LEU A 146 -1.50 -0.60 9.63
C LEU A 146 -1.82 -1.44 8.40
N LEU A 147 -2.39 -2.62 8.62
CA LEU A 147 -3.08 -3.37 7.57
C LEU A 147 -4.52 -2.89 7.46
N VAL A 148 -5.03 -2.88 6.22
CA VAL A 148 -6.44 -2.62 5.95
C VAL A 148 -7.26 -3.85 6.30
N SER A 149 -8.38 -3.64 6.96
CA SER A 149 -9.36 -4.69 7.24
C SER A 149 -10.03 -5.14 5.93
N CYS A 150 -9.61 -6.30 5.45
CA CYS A 150 -10.09 -6.88 4.19
C CYS A 150 -10.91 -8.17 4.42
N SER A 151 -11.37 -8.42 5.66
CA SER A 151 -12.21 -9.56 5.98
C SER A 151 -13.65 -9.30 5.51
N PRO A 152 -14.36 -10.28 4.91
CA PRO A 152 -15.78 -10.17 4.57
C PRO A 152 -16.67 -9.82 5.79
N SER A 153 -16.25 -10.25 6.99
CA SER A 153 -16.89 -9.91 8.25
C SER A 153 -16.63 -8.45 8.68
N ALA A 154 -15.63 -7.79 8.10
CA ALA A 154 -15.33 -6.38 8.38
C ALA A 154 -16.38 -5.41 7.80
N ALA A 155 -17.20 -5.87 6.85
CA ALA A 155 -18.41 -5.20 6.39
C ALA A 155 -19.56 -5.26 7.43
N GLY A 156 -19.22 -5.59 8.69
CA GLY A 156 -20.16 -5.68 9.80
C GLY A 156 -20.96 -4.40 9.99
N GLN A 157 -22.20 -4.57 10.41
CA GLN A 157 -23.18 -3.50 10.56
C GLN A 157 -22.62 -2.33 11.39
N PRO A 158 -22.85 -1.07 10.97
CA PRO A 158 -22.53 0.08 11.80
C PRO A 158 -23.26 -0.07 13.14
N GLY A 159 -22.52 -0.12 14.24
CA GLY A 159 -23.10 -0.12 15.59
C GLY A 159 -22.67 -1.24 16.53
N ASP A 160 -21.97 -2.25 16.09
CA ASP A 160 -21.50 -3.30 17.00
C ASP A 160 -20.28 -2.81 17.79
N LYS A 161 -20.51 -2.36 19.03
CA LYS A 161 -19.45 -1.85 19.94
C LYS A 161 -18.52 -2.95 20.44
N ASN A 162 -18.96 -4.21 20.40
CA ASN A 162 -18.18 -5.36 20.83
C ASN A 162 -17.97 -6.32 19.66
N LYS A 163 -16.73 -6.47 19.22
CA LYS A 163 -16.37 -7.40 18.17
C LYS A 163 -15.59 -8.57 18.72
N VAL A 164 -15.99 -9.77 18.35
CA VAL A 164 -15.23 -11.00 18.63
C VAL A 164 -14.36 -11.28 17.41
N PHE A 165 -13.05 -11.25 17.59
CA PHE A 165 -12.10 -11.56 16.55
C PHE A 165 -11.68 -13.03 16.62
N SER A 166 -11.54 -13.66 15.48
CA SER A 166 -10.81 -14.92 15.37
C SER A 166 -9.31 -14.71 15.69
N SER A 167 -8.62 -15.78 16.07
CA SER A 167 -7.17 -15.71 16.34
C SER A 167 -6.35 -15.22 15.13
N GLU A 168 -6.82 -15.46 13.92
CA GLU A 168 -6.17 -15.01 12.69
C GLU A 168 -6.43 -13.52 12.39
N GLU A 169 -7.62 -13.03 12.68
CA GLU A 169 -7.95 -11.61 12.53
C GLU A 169 -7.13 -10.75 13.51
N VAL A 170 -7.01 -11.18 14.78
CA VAL A 170 -6.16 -10.48 15.78
C VAL A 170 -4.71 -10.36 15.32
N LYS A 171 -4.17 -11.36 14.61
CA LYS A 171 -2.81 -11.31 14.05
C LYS A 171 -2.66 -10.26 12.93
N SER A 172 -3.74 -9.78 12.36
CA SER A 172 -3.72 -8.72 11.34
C SER A 172 -3.75 -7.32 11.92
N LEU A 173 -4.09 -7.18 13.21
CA LEU A 173 -4.18 -5.91 13.89
C LEU A 173 -2.77 -5.45 14.33
N SER A 174 -2.51 -4.16 14.22
CA SER A 174 -1.31 -3.54 14.78
C SER A 174 -1.54 -3.20 16.24
N GLN A 175 -0.50 -3.30 17.07
CA GLN A 175 -0.60 -2.98 18.48
C GLN A 175 -0.12 -1.57 18.77
N MET A 176 -0.82 -0.89 19.66
CA MET A 176 -0.47 0.40 20.22
C MET A 176 -0.51 0.29 21.74
N VAL A 177 0.56 0.66 22.43
CA VAL A 177 0.67 0.54 23.89
C VAL A 177 0.88 1.92 24.48
N LEU A 178 -0.01 2.32 25.37
CA LEU A 178 0.11 3.52 26.17
C LEU A 178 0.67 3.13 27.53
N LYS A 179 1.73 3.81 27.95
CA LYS A 179 2.34 3.66 29.30
C LYS A 179 2.37 5.02 29.97
N VAL A 180 1.86 5.12 31.18
CA VAL A 180 1.95 6.31 32.03
C VAL A 180 2.58 5.89 33.34
N GLN A 181 3.49 6.71 33.88
CA GLN A 181 4.13 6.50 35.18
C GLN A 181 3.83 7.70 36.07
N GLY A 182 3.42 7.43 37.31
CA GLY A 182 3.10 8.44 38.29
C GLY A 182 2.27 7.90 39.44
N PRO A 183 1.88 8.73 40.41
CA PRO A 183 1.02 8.31 41.49
C PRO A 183 -0.41 8.05 40.98
N SER A 184 -1.04 6.98 41.49
CA SER A 184 -2.41 6.60 41.10
C SER A 184 -3.47 7.67 41.43
N CYS A 185 -3.19 8.51 42.40
CA CYS A 185 -4.04 9.63 42.82
C CYS A 185 -4.20 10.73 41.76
N ILE A 186 -3.32 10.77 40.76
CA ILE A 186 -3.42 11.75 39.66
C ILE A 186 -4.78 11.68 38.94
N THR A 187 -5.42 10.52 38.93
CA THR A 187 -6.74 10.32 38.32
C THR A 187 -7.89 11.04 39.03
N LYS A 188 -7.66 11.67 40.17
CA LYS A 188 -8.71 12.43 40.88
C LYS A 188 -9.00 13.76 40.19
N ASN A 189 -8.01 14.40 39.62
CA ASN A 189 -8.10 15.72 39.00
C ASN A 189 -7.69 15.72 37.53
N TYR A 190 -7.17 14.61 37.03
CA TYR A 190 -6.64 14.48 35.68
C TYR A 190 -7.15 13.21 35.01
N ARG A 191 -7.39 13.31 33.72
CA ARG A 191 -7.77 12.15 32.91
C ARG A 191 -6.88 12.00 31.68
N VAL A 192 -6.70 10.78 31.25
CA VAL A 192 -6.00 10.46 30.00
C VAL A 192 -7.04 10.23 28.92
N VAL A 193 -6.94 10.97 27.84
CA VAL A 193 -7.86 10.90 26.71
C VAL A 193 -7.10 10.45 25.47
N LEU A 194 -7.48 9.29 24.94
CA LEU A 194 -7.04 8.84 23.61
C LEU A 194 -7.95 9.48 22.57
N HIS A 195 -7.36 10.08 21.53
CA HIS A 195 -8.15 10.77 20.51
C HIS A 195 -7.44 10.79 19.14
N THR A 196 -8.22 11.05 18.11
CA THR A 196 -7.76 11.31 16.73
C THR A 196 -8.59 12.42 16.13
N SER A 197 -8.25 12.91 14.94
CA SER A 197 -9.12 13.85 14.23
C SER A 197 -10.40 13.15 13.75
N LYS A 198 -11.47 13.90 13.52
CA LYS A 198 -12.71 13.34 12.99
C LYS A 198 -12.51 12.69 11.62
N GLU A 199 -11.68 13.29 10.77
CA GLU A 199 -11.38 12.76 9.44
C GLU A 199 -10.59 11.44 9.52
N GLU A 200 -9.61 11.35 10.41
CA GLU A 200 -8.81 10.13 10.59
C GLU A 200 -9.60 9.02 11.29
N SER A 201 -10.57 9.37 12.17
CA SER A 201 -11.43 8.37 12.82
C SER A 201 -12.31 7.59 11.84
N GLU A 202 -12.64 8.18 10.68
CA GLU A 202 -13.36 7.51 9.61
C GLU A 202 -12.49 6.50 8.84
N LYS A 203 -11.17 6.56 9.02
CA LYS A 203 -10.19 5.75 8.28
C LYS A 203 -9.60 4.60 9.09
N ALA A 204 -9.87 4.54 10.39
CA ALA A 204 -9.34 3.50 11.26
C ALA A 204 -10.30 3.12 12.37
N ARG A 205 -10.06 1.96 12.97
CA ARG A 205 -10.70 1.52 14.21
C ARG A 205 -9.64 1.15 15.23
N VAL A 206 -9.89 1.53 16.47
CA VAL A 206 -9.05 1.18 17.62
C VAL A 206 -9.89 0.37 18.59
N TYR A 207 -9.36 -0.77 19.00
CA TYR A 207 -10.00 -1.70 19.90
C TYR A 207 -9.19 -1.88 21.17
N ARG A 208 -9.89 -2.12 22.28
CA ARG A 208 -9.34 -2.48 23.57
C ARG A 208 -9.79 -3.91 23.93
N PRO A 209 -8.90 -4.82 24.34
CA PRO A 209 -9.32 -6.12 24.82
C PRO A 209 -10.13 -6.00 26.11
N GLN A 210 -11.21 -6.77 26.24
CA GLN A 210 -11.98 -6.83 27.47
C GLN A 210 -11.25 -7.69 28.50
N ASN A 211 -11.15 -7.20 29.75
CA ASN A 211 -10.38 -7.85 30.82
C ASN A 211 -11.10 -9.03 31.50
N ASP A 212 -12.18 -9.52 30.92
CA ASP A 212 -13.01 -10.61 31.45
C ASP A 212 -12.55 -12.02 31.04
N GLY A 213 -11.40 -12.13 30.35
CA GLY A 213 -10.90 -13.38 29.81
C GLY A 213 -11.58 -13.84 28.52
N SER A 214 -12.48 -13.04 27.97
CA SER A 214 -13.10 -13.29 26.66
C SER A 214 -12.17 -12.89 25.53
N THR A 215 -12.45 -13.39 24.33
CA THR A 215 -11.81 -12.95 23.08
C THR A 215 -12.52 -11.73 22.45
N ALA A 216 -13.33 -11.03 23.27
CA ALA A 216 -14.08 -9.85 22.85
C ALA A 216 -13.22 -8.58 23.00
N PHE A 217 -13.41 -7.68 22.04
CA PHE A 217 -12.74 -6.39 21.98
C PHE A 217 -13.79 -5.28 21.95
N GLU A 218 -13.56 -4.24 22.73
CA GLU A 218 -14.36 -3.03 22.76
C GLU A 218 -13.83 -2.03 21.73
N LEU A 219 -14.71 -1.48 20.87
CA LEU A 219 -14.36 -0.38 19.96
C LEU A 219 -14.25 0.90 20.77
N VAL A 220 -13.08 1.52 20.80
CA VAL A 220 -12.82 2.76 21.55
C VAL A 220 -12.66 4.00 20.67
N LEU A 221 -12.15 3.85 19.45
CA LEU A 221 -12.14 4.91 18.42
C LEU A 221 -12.58 4.32 17.08
N GLY A 222 -13.30 5.12 16.29
CA GLY A 222 -13.79 4.73 14.97
C GLY A 222 -14.67 5.82 14.36
N PRO A 223 -15.39 5.54 13.26
CA PRO A 223 -16.15 6.53 12.50
C PRO A 223 -17.12 7.40 13.33
N ASP A 224 -17.73 6.84 14.37
CA ASP A 224 -18.69 7.54 15.21
C ASP A 224 -18.08 8.05 16.53
N GLN A 225 -16.83 7.75 16.80
CA GLN A 225 -16.15 8.05 18.05
C GLN A 225 -14.69 8.40 17.85
N HIS A 226 -14.34 9.69 17.98
CA HIS A 226 -12.98 10.17 17.79
C HIS A 226 -12.24 10.49 19.09
N THR A 227 -12.89 10.30 20.25
CA THR A 227 -12.31 10.50 21.60
C THR A 227 -12.71 9.35 22.53
N TYR A 228 -11.81 8.93 23.38
CA TYR A 228 -12.04 7.90 24.40
C TYR A 228 -11.30 8.26 25.68
N THR A 229 -12.03 8.42 26.78
CA THR A 229 -11.45 8.64 28.11
C THR A 229 -11.10 7.31 28.72
N LEU A 230 -9.83 7.12 29.07
CA LEU A 230 -9.38 5.91 29.72
C LEU A 230 -9.92 5.85 31.16
N ALA A 231 -10.46 4.70 31.55
CA ALA A 231 -10.72 4.32 32.93
C ALA A 231 -9.50 3.51 33.41
N PRO A 232 -8.51 4.14 34.02
CA PRO A 232 -7.22 3.51 34.24
C PRO A 232 -7.26 2.46 35.35
N GLN A 233 -6.64 1.30 35.07
CA GLN A 233 -6.29 0.33 36.10
C GLN A 233 -4.80 0.51 36.43
N TRP A 234 -4.51 1.25 37.48
CA TRP A 234 -3.15 1.45 37.94
C TRP A 234 -2.58 0.24 38.65
N ASP A 235 -1.33 -0.09 38.37
CA ASP A 235 -0.53 -0.96 39.22
C ASP A 235 0.09 -0.10 40.33
N ASP A 236 -0.63 0.03 41.47
CA ASP A 236 -0.20 0.85 42.60
C ASP A 236 1.18 0.47 43.16
N ARG A 237 1.60 -0.79 42.94
CA ARG A 237 2.93 -1.24 43.38
C ARG A 237 4.07 -0.71 42.53
N LYS A 238 3.79 -0.40 41.27
CA LYS A 238 4.77 0.06 40.29
C LYS A 238 4.58 1.52 39.92
N GLY A 239 3.48 2.16 40.33
CA GLY A 239 3.13 3.49 39.91
C GLY A 239 3.02 3.59 38.36
N THR A 240 2.48 2.55 37.72
CA THR A 240 2.39 2.49 36.25
C THR A 240 1.00 2.13 35.78
N LEU A 241 0.57 2.81 34.73
CA LEU A 241 -0.58 2.44 33.92
C LEU A 241 -0.07 1.91 32.58
N LYS A 242 -0.54 0.75 32.16
CA LYS A 242 -0.23 0.19 30.85
C LYS A 242 -1.51 -0.30 30.20
N GLU A 243 -1.88 0.31 29.06
CA GLU A 243 -3.02 -0.10 28.25
C GLU A 243 -2.55 -0.50 26.85
N THR A 244 -3.12 -1.56 26.33
CA THR A 244 -2.82 -2.08 25.00
C THR A 244 -4.05 -1.92 24.11
N PHE A 245 -3.84 -1.34 22.94
CA PHE A 245 -4.85 -1.16 21.91
C PHE A 245 -4.46 -1.92 20.66
N TYR A 246 -5.47 -2.30 19.89
CA TYR A 246 -5.33 -2.95 18.59
C TYR A 246 -5.95 -2.07 17.52
N VAL A 247 -5.23 -1.87 16.43
CA VAL A 247 -5.58 -0.88 15.41
C VAL A 247 -5.65 -1.53 14.03
N GLU A 248 -6.69 -1.22 13.26
CA GLU A 248 -6.84 -1.57 11.86
C GLU A 248 -7.18 -0.33 11.02
N ALA A 249 -6.74 -0.30 9.78
CA ALA A 249 -7.20 0.68 8.80
C ALA A 249 -8.48 0.18 8.12
N LEU A 250 -9.31 1.11 7.64
CA LEU A 250 -10.58 0.82 6.97
C LEU A 250 -10.50 0.95 5.45
N GLU A 251 -9.54 1.73 4.94
CA GLU A 251 -9.35 1.92 3.50
C GLU A 251 -7.86 2.06 3.14
N PHE A 252 -7.55 1.75 1.90
CA PHE A 252 -6.23 1.99 1.33
C PHE A 252 -6.01 3.47 1.02
N PRO A 253 -4.74 3.92 0.89
CA PRO A 253 -4.44 5.25 0.38
C PRO A 253 -5.19 5.53 -0.93
N SER A 254 -5.74 6.73 -1.06
CA SER A 254 -6.56 7.17 -2.19
C SER A 254 -6.23 8.63 -2.56
N ALA A 255 -6.89 9.19 -3.56
CA ALA A 255 -6.72 10.60 -3.93
C ALA A 255 -7.03 11.57 -2.76
N SER A 256 -7.97 11.19 -1.89
CA SER A 256 -8.41 11.99 -0.73
C SER A 256 -7.78 11.57 0.59
N PHE A 257 -7.01 10.48 0.63
CA PHE A 257 -6.44 9.93 1.85
C PHE A 257 -4.98 9.51 1.62
N SER A 258 -4.05 10.19 2.28
CA SER A 258 -2.61 9.95 2.15
C SER A 258 -2.13 8.61 2.73
N GLY A 259 -2.98 7.92 3.48
CA GLY A 259 -2.61 6.71 4.23
C GLY A 259 -1.91 7.00 5.57
N LEU A 260 -1.90 8.25 6.04
CA LEU A 260 -1.35 8.61 7.34
C LEU A 260 -2.48 8.82 8.35
N ILE A 261 -2.34 8.24 9.54
CA ILE A 261 -3.32 8.33 10.62
C ILE A 261 -2.57 8.59 11.91
N SER A 262 -2.99 9.61 12.65
CA SER A 262 -2.40 10.02 13.92
C SER A 262 -3.33 9.69 15.08
N PHE A 263 -2.80 9.02 16.09
CA PHE A 263 -3.49 8.87 17.37
C PHE A 263 -2.73 9.66 18.43
N SER A 264 -3.47 10.34 19.28
CA SER A 264 -2.89 11.15 20.35
C SER A 264 -3.44 10.71 21.70
N ALA A 265 -2.58 10.70 22.70
CA ALA A 265 -2.98 10.63 24.09
C ALA A 265 -2.71 11.99 24.75
N SER A 266 -3.70 12.51 25.46
CA SER A 266 -3.59 13.78 26.17
C SER A 266 -3.88 13.60 27.64
N LEU A 267 -3.03 14.21 28.48
CA LEU A 267 -3.29 14.40 29.90
C LEU A 267 -4.07 15.71 30.06
N VAL A 268 -5.29 15.60 30.55
CA VAL A 268 -6.23 16.73 30.65
C VAL A 268 -6.56 16.96 32.10
N GLU A 269 -6.45 18.21 32.53
CA GLU A 269 -6.90 18.67 33.86
C GLU A 269 -8.41 18.91 33.83
N GLU A 270 -9.15 18.28 34.76
CA GLU A 270 -10.58 18.46 34.86
C GLU A 270 -10.90 19.83 35.44
N SER A 271 -11.76 20.58 34.77
CA SER A 271 -12.25 21.84 35.30
C SER A 271 -13.39 21.59 36.28
N HIS A 272 -13.33 22.18 37.48
CA HIS A 272 -14.44 22.16 38.43
C HIS A 272 -15.57 23.12 38.06
N ASP A 273 -15.33 24.02 37.10
CA ASP A 273 -16.34 24.91 36.52
C ASP A 273 -16.68 24.48 35.10
N PRO A 274 -17.94 24.05 34.84
CA PRO A 274 -18.38 23.63 33.51
C PRO A 274 -18.26 24.71 32.42
N LEU A 275 -18.10 25.96 32.80
CA LEU A 275 -17.95 27.09 31.88
C LEU A 275 -16.48 27.34 31.48
N VAL A 276 -15.55 26.73 32.22
CA VAL A 276 -14.11 26.85 31.95
C VAL A 276 -13.65 25.64 31.14
N PRO A 277 -13.06 25.85 29.95
CA PRO A 277 -12.52 24.75 29.17
C PRO A 277 -11.44 23.99 29.93
N GLU A 278 -11.45 22.67 29.77
CA GLU A 278 -10.42 21.80 30.32
C GLU A 278 -9.04 22.12 29.75
N THR A 279 -8.01 21.97 30.55
CA THR A 279 -6.64 22.30 30.16
C THR A 279 -5.87 21.04 29.77
N VAL A 280 -5.30 21.03 28.57
CA VAL A 280 -4.40 19.97 28.13
C VAL A 280 -2.99 20.29 28.65
N LEU A 281 -2.50 19.48 29.58
CA LEU A 281 -1.16 19.63 30.15
C LEU A 281 -0.08 19.02 29.27
N TYR A 282 -0.41 17.90 28.63
CA TYR A 282 0.51 17.17 27.78
C TYR A 282 -0.24 16.43 26.67
N LYS A 283 0.42 16.29 25.54
CA LYS A 283 -0.07 15.52 24.39
C LYS A 283 1.08 14.77 23.74
N ASP A 284 0.95 13.47 23.64
CA ASP A 284 1.82 12.62 22.81
C ASP A 284 1.06 12.10 21.60
N THR A 285 1.77 11.87 20.50
CA THR A 285 1.16 11.48 19.23
C THR A 285 1.98 10.40 18.55
N VAL A 286 1.32 9.33 18.15
CA VAL A 286 1.90 8.29 17.31
C VAL A 286 1.33 8.39 15.90
N LEU A 287 2.19 8.25 14.91
CA LEU A 287 1.83 8.25 13.50
C LEU A 287 1.85 6.83 12.96
N PHE A 288 0.76 6.43 12.32
CA PHE A 288 0.63 5.18 11.59
C PHE A 288 0.58 5.44 10.09
N ARG A 289 1.11 4.49 9.34
CA ARG A 289 0.98 4.47 7.89
C ARG A 289 0.23 3.21 7.45
N VAL A 290 -0.78 3.40 6.63
CA VAL A 290 -1.53 2.30 6.02
C VAL A 290 -0.65 1.62 4.98
N ALA A 291 -0.56 0.29 5.07
CA ALA A 291 0.18 -0.52 4.12
C ALA A 291 -0.45 -0.44 2.73
N PRO A 292 0.35 -0.27 1.68
CA PRO A 292 -0.16 -0.15 0.33
C PRO A 292 -0.65 -1.48 -0.24
N CYS A 293 -1.47 -1.40 -1.27
CA CYS A 293 -1.77 -2.51 -2.17
C CYS A 293 -0.61 -2.69 -3.17
N ILE A 294 -0.05 -3.89 -3.26
CA ILE A 294 1.14 -4.20 -4.06
C ILE A 294 0.82 -5.34 -5.04
N PHE A 295 1.07 -5.12 -6.32
CA PHE A 295 0.89 -6.10 -7.38
C PHE A 295 2.18 -6.85 -7.67
N ALA A 296 2.10 -8.15 -7.94
CA ALA A 296 3.24 -8.99 -8.26
C ALA A 296 3.40 -9.18 -9.77
N PRO A 297 4.62 -9.09 -10.34
CA PRO A 297 4.86 -9.34 -11.75
C PRO A 297 4.79 -10.83 -12.09
N THR A 298 4.64 -11.14 -13.38
CA THR A 298 4.64 -12.51 -13.91
C THR A 298 5.92 -13.27 -13.62
N THR A 299 7.01 -12.58 -13.33
CA THR A 299 8.31 -13.15 -12.97
C THR A 299 8.39 -13.69 -11.54
N GLN A 300 7.43 -13.36 -10.67
CA GLN A 300 7.34 -13.97 -9.34
C GLN A 300 6.77 -15.39 -9.44
N MET A 301 7.26 -16.27 -8.57
CA MET A 301 6.81 -17.68 -8.55
C MET A 301 5.31 -17.78 -8.29
N PRO A 302 4.59 -18.61 -9.02
CA PRO A 302 3.19 -18.88 -8.78
C PRO A 302 3.00 -19.66 -7.46
N LEU A 303 2.00 -19.29 -6.67
CA LEU A 303 1.56 -20.01 -5.48
C LEU A 303 0.33 -20.85 -5.78
N GLU A 304 -0.63 -20.25 -6.46
CA GLU A 304 -1.93 -20.83 -6.70
C GLU A 304 -2.50 -20.29 -8.01
N VAL A 305 -3.10 -21.19 -8.80
CA VAL A 305 -3.70 -20.90 -10.10
C VAL A 305 -5.20 -21.12 -10.01
N TYR A 306 -5.95 -20.12 -10.39
CA TYR A 306 -7.41 -20.13 -10.43
C TYR A 306 -7.87 -20.31 -11.87
N LEU A 307 -8.72 -21.30 -12.11
CA LEU A 307 -9.24 -21.66 -13.43
C LEU A 307 -10.76 -21.80 -13.37
N CYS A 308 -11.44 -21.34 -14.40
CA CYS A 308 -12.86 -21.60 -14.57
C CYS A 308 -13.08 -23.01 -15.15
N ARG A 309 -13.96 -23.79 -14.55
CA ARG A 309 -14.35 -25.12 -15.05
C ARG A 309 -15.62 -25.03 -15.87
N GLU A 310 -15.45 -24.80 -17.14
CA GLU A 310 -16.54 -24.97 -18.13
C GLU A 310 -16.32 -26.25 -18.97
N LEU A 311 -17.41 -26.89 -19.40
CA LEU A 311 -17.35 -28.09 -20.27
C LEU A 311 -16.62 -27.80 -21.60
N GLN A 312 -16.73 -26.58 -22.10
CA GLN A 312 -16.16 -26.16 -23.38
C GLN A 312 -14.64 -25.94 -23.35
N VAL A 313 -14.04 -25.76 -22.15
CA VAL A 313 -12.62 -25.43 -21.98
C VAL A 313 -11.82 -26.53 -21.29
N GLN A 314 -12.32 -27.75 -21.20
CA GLN A 314 -11.66 -28.85 -20.48
C GLN A 314 -10.22 -29.12 -20.95
N GLY A 315 -9.98 -29.05 -22.26
CA GLY A 315 -8.63 -29.24 -22.84
C GLY A 315 -7.63 -28.19 -22.31
N PHE A 316 -8.05 -26.94 -22.27
CA PHE A 316 -7.27 -25.83 -21.71
C PHE A 316 -7.02 -26.05 -20.21
N VAL A 317 -8.07 -26.31 -19.43
CA VAL A 317 -7.98 -26.55 -18.00
C VAL A 317 -7.02 -27.69 -17.68
N SER A 318 -7.09 -28.80 -18.42
CA SER A 318 -6.17 -29.93 -18.23
C SER A 318 -4.72 -29.54 -18.51
N ALA A 319 -4.46 -28.80 -19.60
CA ALA A 319 -3.12 -28.40 -19.99
C ALA A 319 -2.50 -27.42 -18.97
N VAL A 320 -3.29 -26.44 -18.47
CA VAL A 320 -2.82 -25.51 -17.44
C VAL A 320 -2.66 -26.19 -16.09
N THR A 321 -3.49 -27.19 -15.77
CA THR A 321 -3.33 -28.01 -14.55
C THR A 321 -2.00 -28.76 -14.59
N GLU A 322 -1.70 -29.46 -15.68
CA GLU A 322 -0.42 -30.16 -15.88
C GLU A 322 0.79 -29.21 -15.79
N LEU A 323 0.66 -28.01 -16.37
CA LEU A 323 1.68 -26.96 -16.28
C LEU A 323 1.89 -26.50 -14.82
N SER A 324 0.82 -26.38 -14.05
CA SER A 324 0.86 -25.99 -12.62
C SER A 324 1.53 -27.06 -11.77
N GLU A 325 1.23 -28.32 -12.00
CA GLU A 325 1.86 -29.46 -11.31
C GLU A 325 3.37 -29.49 -11.56
N ARG A 326 3.80 -29.31 -12.82
CA ARG A 326 5.22 -29.19 -13.17
C ARG A 326 5.92 -28.00 -12.50
N SER A 327 5.18 -26.97 -12.16
CA SER A 327 5.66 -25.76 -11.51
C SER A 327 5.53 -25.77 -9.97
N ASN A 328 5.13 -26.89 -9.37
CA ASN A 328 4.82 -27.02 -7.94
C ASN A 328 3.81 -25.98 -7.43
N SER A 329 2.86 -25.59 -8.26
CA SER A 329 1.79 -24.65 -7.90
C SER A 329 0.51 -25.39 -7.60
N GLN A 330 -0.27 -24.90 -6.65
CA GLN A 330 -1.60 -25.44 -6.37
C GLN A 330 -2.60 -24.96 -7.43
N VAL A 331 -3.52 -25.80 -7.82
CA VAL A 331 -4.64 -25.43 -8.70
C VAL A 331 -5.89 -25.32 -7.85
N ALA A 332 -6.41 -24.10 -7.75
CA ALA A 332 -7.73 -23.85 -7.20
C ALA A 332 -8.74 -23.79 -8.36
N SER A 333 -9.66 -24.72 -8.37
CA SER A 333 -10.72 -24.72 -9.38
C SER A 333 -11.85 -23.80 -8.96
N VAL A 334 -12.22 -22.88 -9.82
CA VAL A 334 -13.40 -22.04 -9.67
C VAL A 334 -14.54 -22.67 -10.45
N TYR A 335 -15.68 -22.89 -9.80
CA TYR A 335 -16.87 -23.44 -10.46
C TYR A 335 -17.58 -22.37 -11.28
N GLU A 336 -18.21 -22.79 -12.37
CA GLU A 336 -19.08 -21.97 -13.19
C GLU A 336 -20.31 -21.53 -12.39
N ASP A 337 -20.63 -20.24 -12.41
CA ASP A 337 -21.97 -19.77 -12.07
C ASP A 337 -22.80 -19.72 -13.36
N PRO A 338 -23.88 -20.51 -13.48
CA PRO A 338 -24.68 -20.58 -14.70
C PRO A 338 -25.33 -19.24 -15.09
N ASN A 339 -25.30 -18.26 -14.24
CA ASN A 339 -25.82 -16.91 -14.49
C ASN A 339 -24.74 -15.91 -14.95
N ARG A 340 -23.49 -16.34 -15.13
CA ARG A 340 -22.37 -15.50 -15.58
C ARG A 340 -21.72 -16.04 -16.85
N LEU A 341 -21.24 -15.12 -17.68
CA LEU A 341 -20.28 -15.40 -18.76
C LEU A 341 -18.88 -15.56 -18.16
N GLY A 342 -18.71 -16.57 -17.30
CA GLY A 342 -17.70 -16.64 -16.24
C GLY A 342 -16.31 -17.15 -16.61
N ARG A 343 -15.98 -17.34 -17.93
CA ARG A 343 -14.67 -17.87 -18.30
C ARG A 343 -13.49 -16.89 -18.19
N TRP A 344 -13.78 -15.59 -18.07
CA TRP A 344 -12.78 -14.52 -18.06
C TRP A 344 -12.37 -14.12 -16.64
N LEU A 345 -11.63 -14.97 -15.92
CA LEU A 345 -11.30 -14.73 -14.50
C LEU A 345 -10.50 -13.46 -14.27
N GLN A 346 -9.58 -13.10 -15.17
CA GLN A 346 -8.82 -11.86 -15.02
C GLN A 346 -9.67 -10.60 -15.25
N ASP A 347 -10.78 -10.74 -15.96
CA ASP A 347 -11.71 -9.63 -16.13
C ASP A 347 -12.50 -9.36 -14.85
N GLU A 348 -12.65 -10.36 -14.00
CA GLU A 348 -13.41 -10.27 -12.77
C GLU A 348 -12.53 -9.96 -11.55
N MET A 349 -11.29 -10.48 -11.51
CA MET A 349 -10.44 -10.36 -10.33
C MET A 349 -8.97 -10.25 -10.64
N ALA A 350 -8.24 -9.53 -9.78
CA ALA A 350 -6.80 -9.46 -9.75
C ALA A 350 -6.26 -9.90 -8.39
N PHE A 351 -5.09 -10.52 -8.36
CA PHE A 351 -4.36 -10.78 -7.13
C PHE A 351 -3.33 -9.71 -6.85
N CYS A 352 -3.36 -9.20 -5.62
CA CYS A 352 -2.33 -8.34 -5.05
C CYS A 352 -2.07 -8.75 -3.61
N TYR A 353 -1.28 -8.01 -2.88
CA TYR A 353 -1.08 -8.21 -1.45
C TYR A 353 -0.82 -6.90 -0.72
N THR A 354 -1.05 -6.91 0.58
CA THR A 354 -0.62 -5.87 1.50
C THR A 354 0.26 -6.48 2.57
N GLN A 355 1.21 -5.73 3.10
CA GLN A 355 2.20 -6.27 4.01
C GLN A 355 2.57 -5.30 5.12
N ALA A 356 2.53 -5.81 6.35
CA ALA A 356 3.16 -5.21 7.52
C ALA A 356 4.26 -6.16 8.04
N PRO A 357 5.19 -5.70 8.90
CA PRO A 357 6.23 -6.55 9.45
C PRO A 357 5.71 -7.82 10.13
N HIS A 358 4.54 -7.75 10.76
CA HIS A 358 3.93 -8.87 11.49
C HIS A 358 3.12 -9.82 10.60
N LYS A 359 2.61 -9.36 9.44
CA LYS A 359 1.77 -10.20 8.57
C LYS A 359 1.78 -9.72 7.11
N THR A 360 1.72 -10.68 6.20
CA THR A 360 1.40 -10.46 4.78
C THR A 360 0.01 -11.01 4.51
N VAL A 361 -0.83 -10.23 3.86
CA VAL A 361 -2.20 -10.61 3.49
C VAL A 361 -2.31 -10.58 1.98
N SER A 362 -2.63 -11.71 1.37
CA SER A 362 -3.01 -11.76 -0.04
C SER A 362 -4.41 -11.16 -0.22
N LEU A 363 -4.60 -10.43 -1.30
CA LEU A 363 -5.84 -9.74 -1.60
C LEU A 363 -6.37 -10.14 -2.98
N VAL A 364 -7.67 -10.27 -3.07
CA VAL A 364 -8.40 -10.30 -4.33
C VAL A 364 -9.02 -8.92 -4.53
N LEU A 365 -8.65 -8.27 -5.61
CA LEU A 365 -9.31 -7.06 -6.08
C LEU A 365 -10.41 -7.45 -7.06
N ASP A 366 -11.61 -6.94 -6.79
CA ASP A 366 -12.73 -7.03 -7.70
C ASP A 366 -12.67 -5.90 -8.73
N THR A 367 -12.81 -6.24 -10.00
CA THR A 367 -12.87 -5.24 -11.07
C THR A 367 -14.14 -4.42 -10.94
N PRO A 368 -14.07 -3.08 -11.02
CA PRO A 368 -15.22 -2.21 -10.84
C PRO A 368 -16.16 -2.30 -12.05
N ARG A 369 -16.97 -3.35 -12.14
CA ARG A 369 -18.04 -3.51 -13.14
C ARG A 369 -19.40 -3.13 -12.53
N VAL A 370 -20.16 -2.33 -13.28
CA VAL A 370 -21.42 -1.70 -12.82
C VAL A 370 -22.60 -2.68 -12.68
N ALA A 371 -22.51 -3.88 -13.20
CA ALA A 371 -23.64 -4.76 -13.28
C ALA A 371 -23.65 -5.83 -12.19
N LYS A 372 -24.25 -5.53 -11.07
CA LYS A 372 -24.52 -6.34 -9.88
C LYS A 372 -23.35 -6.48 -8.88
N PRO A 373 -23.62 -6.30 -7.59
CA PRO A 373 -22.71 -6.75 -6.54
C PRO A 373 -22.75 -8.27 -6.50
N ASP A 374 -22.01 -8.90 -7.39
CA ASP A 374 -21.86 -10.33 -7.39
C ASP A 374 -20.72 -10.67 -6.43
N ASP A 375 -21.03 -11.47 -5.42
CA ASP A 375 -20.10 -12.00 -4.44
C ASP A 375 -19.14 -13.06 -5.05
N PHE A 376 -18.92 -13.05 -6.37
CA PHE A 376 -18.16 -14.09 -7.07
C PHE A 376 -16.73 -14.25 -6.54
N PRO A 377 -15.88 -13.21 -6.43
CA PRO A 377 -14.56 -13.38 -5.86
C PRO A 377 -14.63 -13.79 -4.40
N MET A 378 -15.62 -13.30 -3.65
CA MET A 378 -15.83 -13.67 -2.24
C MET A 378 -16.23 -15.12 -2.07
N LYS A 379 -17.11 -15.62 -2.93
CA LYS A 379 -17.63 -17.00 -2.83
C LYS A 379 -16.60 -18.06 -3.16
N TYR A 380 -15.75 -17.81 -4.17
CA TYR A 380 -14.95 -18.84 -4.82
C TYR A 380 -13.44 -18.67 -4.68
N SER A 381 -12.96 -17.47 -4.31
CA SER A 381 -11.53 -17.16 -4.28
C SER A 381 -10.97 -16.99 -2.87
N LEU A 382 -11.81 -16.98 -1.84
CA LEU A 382 -11.39 -16.76 -0.47
C LEU A 382 -11.01 -18.07 0.20
N SER A 383 -9.72 -18.40 0.17
CA SER A 383 -9.13 -19.31 1.13
C SER A 383 -8.89 -18.58 2.47
N PRO A 384 -8.77 -19.30 3.60
CA PRO A 384 -8.42 -18.68 4.88
C PRO A 384 -7.15 -17.82 4.75
N GLY A 385 -7.25 -16.53 5.11
CA GLY A 385 -6.13 -15.58 5.04
C GLY A 385 -6.00 -14.79 3.74
N VAL A 386 -6.95 -14.90 2.81
CA VAL A 386 -7.07 -14.01 1.65
C VAL A 386 -8.14 -12.96 1.94
N GLY A 387 -7.79 -11.71 1.78
CA GLY A 387 -8.69 -10.56 1.90
C GLY A 387 -9.35 -10.21 0.58
N TYR A 388 -10.41 -9.41 0.65
CA TYR A 388 -11.18 -8.95 -0.49
C TYR A 388 -11.31 -7.44 -0.51
N LEU A 389 -11.18 -6.84 -1.68
CA LEU A 389 -11.31 -5.40 -1.87
C LEU A 389 -12.09 -5.10 -3.16
N THR A 390 -13.13 -4.30 -3.04
CA THR A 390 -13.86 -3.74 -4.19
C THR A 390 -13.43 -2.29 -4.40
N LEU A 391 -12.93 -1.97 -5.59
CA LEU A 391 -12.68 -0.60 -6.01
C LEU A 391 -13.96 -0.02 -6.61
N ARG A 392 -14.57 0.94 -5.91
CA ARG A 392 -15.76 1.64 -6.43
C ARG A 392 -15.31 2.77 -7.35
N THR A 393 -15.75 2.76 -8.60
CA THR A 393 -15.63 3.90 -9.50
C THR A 393 -16.90 4.75 -9.44
N GLN A 394 -16.74 6.06 -9.55
CA GLN A 394 -17.89 6.97 -9.65
C GLN A 394 -18.51 6.97 -11.05
N ASP A 395 -17.78 6.52 -12.06
CA ASP A 395 -18.22 6.46 -13.44
C ASP A 395 -18.98 5.16 -13.73
N HIS A 396 -20.15 5.30 -14.32
CA HIS A 396 -21.05 4.17 -14.64
C HIS A 396 -20.62 3.35 -15.87
N THR A 397 -19.56 3.74 -16.57
CA THR A 397 -19.04 3.05 -17.76
C THR A 397 -17.62 2.58 -17.52
N VAL A 398 -17.45 1.28 -17.28
CA VAL A 398 -16.13 0.65 -17.18
C VAL A 398 -15.68 0.24 -18.59
N ALA A 399 -14.61 0.84 -19.07
CA ALA A 399 -13.99 0.44 -20.33
C ALA A 399 -13.15 -0.83 -20.16
N SER A 400 -12.91 -1.56 -21.26
CA SER A 400 -12.03 -2.76 -21.24
C SER A 400 -10.64 -2.46 -20.67
N ILE A 401 -10.14 -1.25 -20.87
CA ILE A 401 -8.83 -0.80 -20.37
C ILE A 401 -8.78 -0.67 -18.83
N ASP A 402 -9.93 -0.64 -18.16
CA ASP A 402 -10.04 -0.55 -16.69
C ASP A 402 -9.96 -1.92 -15.97
N ILE A 403 -9.81 -2.99 -16.72
CA ILE A 403 -9.76 -4.35 -16.16
C ILE A 403 -8.47 -4.53 -15.36
N ILE A 404 -8.61 -4.61 -14.03
CA ILE A 404 -7.48 -4.65 -13.09
C ILE A 404 -6.65 -5.94 -13.24
N GLY A 405 -7.29 -7.07 -13.54
CA GLY A 405 -6.59 -8.34 -13.74
C GLY A 405 -5.64 -8.35 -14.94
N LYS A 406 -5.78 -7.36 -15.83
CA LYS A 406 -4.92 -7.15 -17.00
C LYS A 406 -3.78 -6.17 -16.74
N LEU A 407 -3.69 -5.59 -15.54
CA LEU A 407 -2.56 -4.75 -15.17
C LEU A 407 -1.27 -5.55 -15.21
N MET A 408 -0.30 -5.02 -15.92
CA MET A 408 1.05 -5.57 -15.90
C MET A 408 1.93 -4.87 -14.89
N VAL A 409 2.82 -5.61 -14.28
CA VAL A 409 3.81 -5.07 -13.35
C VAL A 409 5.20 -5.44 -13.85
N SER A 410 6.09 -4.48 -13.88
CA SER A 410 7.50 -4.78 -14.18
C SER A 410 8.17 -5.49 -12.99
N PRO A 411 9.15 -6.34 -13.23
CA PRO A 411 10.07 -6.75 -12.18
C PRO A 411 10.81 -5.56 -11.56
N PRO A 412 11.57 -5.76 -10.46
CA PRO A 412 12.43 -4.71 -9.90
C PRO A 412 13.37 -4.12 -10.94
N VAL A 413 13.44 -2.79 -11.00
CA VAL A 413 14.24 -2.07 -12.00
C VAL A 413 14.92 -0.85 -11.39
N LYS A 414 15.99 -0.41 -12.07
CA LYS A 414 16.64 0.88 -11.85
C LYS A 414 16.58 1.68 -13.15
N ALA A 415 16.00 2.86 -13.10
CA ALA A 415 15.84 3.74 -14.25
C ALA A 415 16.04 5.20 -13.84
N GLN A 416 16.70 5.98 -14.69
CA GLN A 416 16.90 7.43 -14.47
C GLN A 416 17.49 7.75 -13.08
N GLY A 417 18.38 6.90 -12.56
CA GLY A 417 19.01 7.07 -11.24
C GLY A 417 18.15 6.66 -10.04
N LYS A 418 16.88 6.33 -10.24
CA LYS A 418 15.95 5.87 -9.20
C LYS A 418 15.77 4.36 -9.22
N GLU A 419 15.72 3.75 -8.03
CA GLU A 419 15.45 2.32 -7.86
C GLU A 419 13.95 2.10 -7.61
N TYR A 420 13.41 1.06 -8.24
CA TYR A 420 12.03 0.61 -8.10
C TYR A 420 12.05 -0.86 -7.65
N PRO A 421 12.30 -1.12 -6.38
CA PRO A 421 12.53 -2.49 -5.88
C PRO A 421 11.27 -3.36 -5.89
N LEU A 422 10.09 -2.76 -6.05
CA LEU A 422 8.81 -3.44 -6.21
C LEU A 422 8.29 -3.34 -7.66
N GLY A 423 9.15 -2.97 -8.61
CA GLY A 423 8.75 -2.73 -9.97
C GLY A 423 7.85 -1.51 -10.13
N ARG A 424 7.21 -1.42 -11.30
CA ARG A 424 6.29 -0.35 -11.69
C ARG A 424 5.04 -0.95 -12.31
N VAL A 425 3.88 -0.36 -12.03
CA VAL A 425 2.62 -0.75 -12.68
C VAL A 425 2.55 -0.15 -14.08
N LEU A 426 2.19 -0.95 -15.09
CA LEU A 426 2.04 -0.51 -16.47
C LEU A 426 0.56 -0.35 -16.78
N ILE A 427 0.14 0.85 -17.17
CA ILE A 427 -1.25 1.20 -17.46
C ILE A 427 -1.43 1.61 -18.92
N GLY A 428 -2.58 1.25 -19.47
CA GLY A 428 -2.94 1.61 -20.83
C GLY A 428 -3.37 3.08 -20.95
N SER A 429 -3.03 3.72 -22.07
CA SER A 429 -3.37 5.11 -22.36
C SER A 429 -3.45 5.35 -23.86
N SER A 430 -4.20 6.37 -24.26
CA SER A 430 -4.20 6.92 -25.63
C SER A 430 -3.14 7.99 -25.84
N PHE A 431 -2.58 8.56 -24.78
CA PHE A 431 -1.71 9.73 -24.72
C PHE A 431 -2.33 11.05 -25.25
N TYR A 432 -3.40 10.93 -26.00
CA TYR A 432 -4.05 12.07 -26.62
C TYR A 432 -5.54 12.08 -26.29
N PRO A 433 -6.06 13.13 -25.64
CA PRO A 433 -7.47 13.22 -25.33
C PRO A 433 -8.25 13.56 -26.62
N SER A 434 -8.94 12.59 -27.17
CA SER A 434 -9.89 12.75 -28.27
C SER A 434 -11.26 12.19 -27.85
N LYS A 435 -12.30 12.50 -28.64
CA LYS A 435 -13.65 12.00 -28.37
C LYS A 435 -13.73 10.47 -28.31
N ASP A 436 -12.88 9.80 -29.08
CA ASP A 436 -12.88 8.34 -29.22
C ASP A 436 -11.67 7.69 -28.54
N SER A 437 -10.92 8.44 -27.69
CA SER A 437 -9.76 7.89 -26.97
C SER A 437 -10.19 7.13 -25.74
N ARG A 438 -9.55 5.97 -25.52
CA ARG A 438 -9.75 5.15 -24.32
C ARG A 438 -8.53 5.31 -23.42
N ASN A 439 -8.78 5.73 -22.21
CA ASN A 439 -7.80 5.85 -21.14
C ASN A 439 -8.33 5.12 -19.92
N MET A 440 -7.43 4.60 -19.10
CA MET A 440 -7.82 4.09 -17.78
C MET A 440 -8.53 5.19 -16.98
N SER A 441 -9.58 4.83 -16.25
CA SER A 441 -10.37 5.76 -15.43
C SER A 441 -9.48 6.52 -14.44
N GLN A 442 -9.77 7.80 -14.22
CA GLN A 442 -8.98 8.66 -13.34
C GLN A 442 -8.95 8.12 -11.91
N SER A 443 -10.09 7.60 -11.42
CA SER A 443 -10.19 7.03 -10.08
C SER A 443 -9.24 5.84 -9.87
N LEU A 444 -9.09 4.97 -10.88
CA LEU A 444 -8.17 3.84 -10.81
C LEU A 444 -6.70 4.29 -10.88
N GLN A 445 -6.40 5.26 -11.77
CA GLN A 445 -5.07 5.84 -11.84
C GLN A 445 -4.67 6.52 -10.52
N ASP A 446 -5.59 7.26 -9.90
CA ASP A 446 -5.35 7.94 -8.63
C ASP A 446 -5.16 6.94 -7.49
N PHE A 447 -5.93 5.85 -7.47
CA PHE A 447 -5.72 4.75 -6.53
C PHE A 447 -4.31 4.16 -6.68
N LEU A 448 -3.88 3.83 -7.90
CA LEU A 448 -2.56 3.26 -8.16
C LEU A 448 -1.43 4.24 -7.77
N ARG A 449 -1.58 5.52 -8.06
CA ARG A 449 -0.60 6.56 -7.68
C ARG A 449 -0.53 6.75 -6.16
N ALA A 450 -1.67 6.69 -5.47
CA ALA A 450 -1.76 6.88 -4.03
C ALA A 450 -1.03 5.80 -3.23
N GLN A 451 -0.82 4.59 -3.81
CA GLN A 451 -0.05 3.54 -3.16
C GLN A 451 1.44 3.88 -3.01
N GLN A 452 2.00 4.76 -3.85
CA GLN A 452 3.36 5.34 -3.82
C GLN A 452 4.54 4.36 -3.98
N VAL A 453 4.31 3.07 -4.01
CA VAL A 453 5.38 2.05 -4.00
C VAL A 453 5.67 1.47 -5.38
N GLN A 454 4.71 1.53 -6.32
CA GLN A 454 4.82 1.04 -7.69
C GLN A 454 4.37 2.13 -8.66
N ALA A 455 5.22 3.12 -8.91
CA ALA A 455 4.87 4.29 -9.73
C ALA A 455 4.37 3.86 -11.12
N PRO A 456 3.16 4.27 -11.54
CA PRO A 456 2.59 3.89 -12.83
C PRO A 456 3.42 4.40 -14.01
N VAL A 457 3.46 3.59 -15.08
CA VAL A 457 4.01 3.94 -16.39
C VAL A 457 2.89 3.83 -17.41
N GLU A 458 2.63 4.88 -18.13
CA GLU A 458 1.64 4.90 -19.19
C GLU A 458 2.22 4.33 -20.49
N LEU A 459 1.49 3.43 -21.13
CA LEU A 459 1.81 2.82 -22.41
C LEU A 459 0.71 3.14 -23.42
N PHE A 460 1.10 3.42 -24.65
CA PHE A 460 0.13 3.61 -25.72
C PHE A 460 -0.50 2.26 -26.08
N SER A 461 -1.72 2.03 -25.66
CA SER A 461 -2.45 0.79 -25.91
C SER A 461 -3.81 0.98 -26.60
N ASP A 462 -4.26 2.21 -26.80
CA ASP A 462 -5.54 2.52 -27.46
C ASP A 462 -5.61 2.11 -28.95
N TRP A 463 -4.51 1.61 -29.51
CA TRP A 463 -4.46 1.02 -30.84
C TRP A 463 -4.93 -0.44 -30.89
N LEU A 464 -4.97 -1.11 -29.72
CA LEU A 464 -5.39 -2.52 -29.57
C LEU A 464 -6.90 -2.60 -29.37
N MET A 465 -7.50 -3.74 -29.74
CA MET A 465 -8.94 -3.93 -29.64
C MET A 465 -9.40 -3.91 -28.17
N THR A 466 -8.74 -4.61 -27.28
CA THR A 466 -9.05 -4.59 -25.84
C THR A 466 -8.31 -3.49 -25.08
N GLY A 467 -7.18 -3.02 -25.60
CA GLY A 467 -6.37 -1.96 -25.01
C GLY A 467 -5.43 -2.42 -23.92
N HIS A 468 -5.14 -3.71 -23.82
CA HIS A 468 -4.31 -4.27 -22.77
C HIS A 468 -2.85 -4.40 -23.18
N ALA A 469 -1.93 -4.03 -22.29
CA ALA A 469 -0.49 -4.13 -22.56
C ALA A 469 -0.02 -5.58 -22.74
N CYS A 470 -0.69 -6.56 -22.14
CA CYS A 470 -0.37 -7.98 -22.28
C CYS A 470 -0.59 -8.52 -23.70
N GLU A 471 -1.31 -7.80 -24.59
CA GLU A 471 -1.49 -8.17 -26.00
C GLU A 471 -0.22 -7.95 -26.85
N PHE A 472 0.76 -7.21 -26.37
CA PHE A 472 1.99 -6.99 -27.15
C PHE A 472 3.28 -7.18 -26.35
N MET A 473 3.20 -7.49 -25.04
CA MET A 473 4.39 -7.68 -24.22
C MET A 473 4.17 -8.68 -23.07
N CYS A 474 5.25 -9.32 -22.64
CA CYS A 474 5.25 -10.19 -21.46
C CYS A 474 6.63 -10.14 -20.76
N PHE A 475 6.65 -10.16 -19.42
CA PHE A 475 7.89 -10.34 -18.66
C PHE A 475 8.08 -11.80 -18.28
N ILE A 476 9.31 -12.31 -18.51
CA ILE A 476 9.71 -13.66 -18.10
C ILE A 476 10.95 -13.58 -17.19
N PRO A 477 11.08 -14.44 -16.17
CA PRO A 477 12.26 -14.45 -15.30
C PRO A 477 13.47 -14.97 -16.06
N THR A 478 14.68 -14.78 -15.52
CA THR A 478 15.88 -15.50 -16.00
C THR A 478 16.22 -16.64 -15.06
N GLN A 479 16.72 -17.76 -15.62
CA GLN A 479 17.13 -18.91 -14.81
C GLN A 479 18.33 -18.59 -13.91
N TYR A 480 19.26 -17.81 -14.42
CA TYR A 480 20.49 -17.46 -13.70
C TYR A 480 20.61 -15.95 -13.54
N LYS A 481 20.94 -15.54 -12.32
CA LYS A 481 21.33 -14.16 -12.04
C LYS A 481 22.76 -13.94 -12.49
N VAL A 482 22.96 -13.00 -13.40
CA VAL A 482 24.29 -12.58 -13.87
C VAL A 482 24.54 -11.16 -13.38
N GLU A 483 25.66 -10.95 -12.71
CA GLU A 483 26.01 -9.62 -12.21
C GLU A 483 26.04 -8.59 -13.34
N GLY A 484 25.41 -7.45 -13.11
CA GLY A 484 25.28 -6.38 -14.11
C GLY A 484 24.19 -6.58 -15.17
N LYS A 485 23.48 -7.73 -15.18
CA LYS A 485 22.33 -7.98 -16.05
C LYS A 485 21.03 -8.04 -15.28
N LYS A 486 19.92 -7.79 -15.98
CA LYS A 486 18.59 -7.89 -15.38
C LYS A 486 18.19 -9.35 -15.15
N ASP A 487 17.48 -9.59 -14.04
CA ASP A 487 16.96 -10.92 -13.64
C ASP A 487 15.72 -11.34 -14.45
N PHE A 488 15.44 -10.66 -15.55
CA PHE A 488 14.28 -10.90 -16.39
C PHE A 488 14.55 -10.52 -17.85
N ARG A 489 13.65 -10.95 -18.75
CA ARG A 489 13.59 -10.46 -20.12
C ARG A 489 12.19 -9.94 -20.41
N LEU A 490 12.11 -8.96 -21.30
CA LEU A 490 10.88 -8.45 -21.88
C LEU A 490 10.67 -9.11 -23.23
N LEU A 491 9.60 -9.90 -23.37
CA LEU A 491 9.11 -10.36 -24.65
C LEU A 491 8.28 -9.24 -25.27
N LEU A 492 8.51 -8.93 -26.53
CA LEU A 492 7.81 -7.86 -27.22
C LEU A 492 7.36 -8.36 -28.61
N ALA A 493 6.10 -8.14 -28.97
CA ALA A 493 5.58 -8.49 -30.28
C ALA A 493 6.38 -7.82 -31.39
N SER A 494 6.66 -8.55 -32.43
CA SER A 494 7.43 -8.05 -33.58
C SER A 494 6.87 -8.57 -34.92
N PRO A 495 6.01 -7.78 -35.57
CA PRO A 495 5.57 -8.06 -36.93
C PRO A 495 6.74 -8.23 -37.91
N SER A 496 7.77 -7.40 -37.82
CA SER A 496 8.96 -7.49 -38.66
C SER A 496 9.71 -8.81 -38.51
N SER A 497 9.81 -9.37 -37.29
CA SER A 497 10.39 -10.68 -37.04
C SER A 497 9.57 -11.81 -37.68
N CYS A 498 8.23 -11.69 -37.64
CA CYS A 498 7.34 -12.65 -38.29
C CYS A 498 7.50 -12.62 -39.82
N TYR A 499 7.48 -11.44 -40.43
CA TYR A 499 7.73 -11.30 -41.88
C TYR A 499 9.10 -11.80 -42.29
N LYS A 500 10.13 -11.59 -41.47
CA LYS A 500 11.48 -12.12 -41.70
C LYS A 500 11.46 -13.64 -41.71
N LEU A 501 10.85 -14.27 -40.71
CA LEU A 501 10.72 -15.73 -40.62
C LEU A 501 10.03 -16.28 -41.86
N PHE A 502 8.88 -15.71 -42.27
CA PHE A 502 8.14 -16.19 -43.43
C PHE A 502 8.91 -16.03 -44.75
N LYS A 503 9.67 -14.93 -44.91
CA LYS A 503 10.55 -14.75 -46.06
C LYS A 503 11.68 -15.79 -46.11
N GLU A 504 12.23 -16.19 -44.95
CA GLU A 504 13.23 -17.25 -44.84
C GLU A 504 12.63 -18.58 -45.30
N ARG A 505 11.45 -18.93 -44.75
CA ARG A 505 10.72 -20.16 -45.15
C ARG A 505 10.34 -20.16 -46.63
N GLN A 506 9.92 -19.04 -47.18
CA GLN A 506 9.66 -18.91 -48.62
C GLN A 506 10.89 -19.22 -49.47
N LYS A 507 12.06 -18.66 -49.09
CA LYS A 507 13.34 -18.93 -49.79
C LYS A 507 13.77 -20.39 -49.71
N GLU A 508 13.44 -21.07 -48.62
CA GLU A 508 13.68 -22.51 -48.44
C GLU A 508 12.72 -23.41 -49.22
N GLY A 509 11.78 -22.80 -49.97
CA GLY A 509 10.83 -23.53 -50.81
C GLY A 509 9.49 -23.84 -50.16
N TYR A 510 9.22 -23.34 -48.95
CA TYR A 510 7.95 -23.58 -48.23
C TYR A 510 6.91 -22.45 -48.45
N GLY A 511 6.99 -21.70 -49.53
CA GLY A 511 6.06 -20.61 -49.82
C GLY A 511 4.58 -21.01 -49.88
N ASP A 512 4.29 -22.23 -50.17
CA ASP A 512 2.92 -22.79 -50.26
C ASP A 512 2.44 -23.39 -48.92
N ALA A 513 3.27 -23.44 -47.88
CA ALA A 513 2.85 -23.85 -46.55
C ALA A 513 1.79 -22.90 -46.00
N MET A 514 0.73 -23.46 -45.39
CA MET A 514 -0.45 -22.72 -45.00
C MET A 514 -0.46 -22.38 -43.50
N LEU A 515 -0.90 -21.17 -43.19
CA LEU A 515 -1.37 -20.81 -41.84
C LEU A 515 -2.72 -21.50 -41.59
N PHE A 516 -2.95 -21.83 -40.31
CA PHE A 516 -4.19 -22.44 -39.84
C PHE A 516 -4.46 -23.86 -40.40
N GLU A 517 -3.37 -24.54 -40.80
CA GLU A 517 -3.48 -25.94 -41.22
C GLU A 517 -3.98 -26.82 -40.07
N GLY A 518 -4.98 -27.63 -40.35
CA GLY A 518 -5.63 -28.54 -39.39
C GLY A 518 -6.86 -27.97 -38.70
N LEU A 519 -7.16 -26.68 -38.88
CA LEU A 519 -8.42 -26.10 -38.41
C LEU A 519 -9.54 -26.26 -39.44
N ARG A 520 -10.76 -26.37 -38.95
CA ARG A 520 -11.94 -26.51 -39.83
C ARG A 520 -12.29 -25.15 -40.44
N LYS A 521 -12.88 -25.19 -41.64
CA LYS A 521 -13.29 -23.96 -42.35
C LYS A 521 -14.34 -23.16 -41.59
N ASP A 522 -15.27 -23.82 -40.91
CA ASP A 522 -16.27 -23.14 -40.07
C ASP A 522 -15.64 -22.38 -38.91
N GLN A 523 -14.62 -22.95 -38.25
CA GLN A 523 -13.86 -22.28 -37.17
C GLN A 523 -13.13 -21.04 -37.70
N LEU A 524 -12.55 -21.09 -38.89
CA LEU A 524 -11.86 -19.95 -39.48
C LEU A 524 -12.83 -18.83 -39.87
N ILE A 525 -13.93 -19.18 -40.55
CA ILE A 525 -14.93 -18.21 -41.01
C ILE A 525 -15.59 -17.49 -39.83
N SER A 526 -15.94 -18.20 -38.76
CA SER A 526 -16.51 -17.59 -37.55
C SER A 526 -15.59 -16.55 -36.91
N ASN A 527 -14.26 -16.68 -37.12
CA ASN A 527 -13.23 -15.74 -36.63
C ASN A 527 -12.82 -14.69 -37.67
N GLY A 528 -13.48 -14.61 -38.82
CA GLY A 528 -13.07 -13.74 -39.91
C GLY A 528 -11.68 -14.06 -40.46
N ARG A 529 -11.28 -15.33 -40.41
CA ARG A 529 -9.98 -15.83 -40.87
C ARG A 529 -10.15 -16.76 -42.05
N GLU A 530 -9.11 -16.83 -42.86
CA GLU A 530 -9.00 -17.77 -43.95
C GLU A 530 -7.64 -18.47 -43.89
N ALA A 531 -7.58 -19.70 -44.34
CA ALA A 531 -6.31 -20.38 -44.51
C ALA A 531 -5.57 -19.75 -45.68
N VAL A 532 -4.36 -19.22 -45.41
CA VAL A 532 -3.54 -18.52 -46.40
C VAL A 532 -2.13 -19.10 -46.43
N THR A 533 -1.53 -19.12 -47.63
CA THR A 533 -0.14 -19.57 -47.78
C THR A 533 0.83 -18.44 -47.38
N ILE A 534 2.08 -18.79 -47.08
CA ILE A 534 3.16 -17.83 -46.87
C ILE A 534 3.27 -16.85 -48.06
N ASN A 535 3.20 -17.35 -49.29
CA ASN A 535 3.24 -16.54 -50.51
C ASN A 535 2.10 -15.53 -50.56
N GLN A 536 0.87 -15.92 -50.25
CA GLN A 536 -0.29 -15.05 -50.23
C GLN A 536 -0.15 -13.97 -49.13
N LEU A 537 0.26 -14.36 -47.93
CA LEU A 537 0.43 -13.44 -46.82
C LEU A 537 1.54 -12.40 -47.09
N LEU A 538 2.67 -12.83 -47.67
CA LEU A 538 3.76 -11.92 -48.03
C LEU A 538 3.41 -10.95 -49.16
N ALA A 539 2.44 -11.33 -50.04
CA ALA A 539 1.92 -10.50 -51.12
C ALA A 539 0.77 -9.58 -50.69
N ASP A 540 0.15 -9.80 -49.51
CA ASP A 540 -0.96 -8.99 -49.02
C ASP A 540 -0.49 -7.60 -48.55
N GLU A 541 -0.71 -6.59 -49.36
CA GLU A 541 -0.37 -5.19 -49.10
C GLU A 541 -1.21 -4.61 -47.93
N LYS A 542 -2.49 -5.06 -47.78
CA LYS A 542 -3.36 -4.59 -46.69
C LYS A 542 -2.81 -5.06 -45.38
N MET A 543 -2.50 -6.34 -45.27
CA MET A 543 -1.93 -6.95 -44.09
C MET A 543 -0.57 -6.31 -43.75
N ARG A 544 0.24 -6.00 -44.75
CA ARG A 544 1.51 -5.27 -44.53
C ARG A 544 1.29 -3.90 -43.91
N LYS A 545 0.35 -3.11 -44.42
CA LYS A 545 0.01 -1.79 -43.84
C LYS A 545 -0.50 -1.87 -42.40
N HIS A 546 -1.30 -2.89 -42.10
CA HIS A 546 -1.75 -3.14 -40.73
C HIS A 546 -0.57 -3.39 -39.78
N ASN A 547 0.38 -4.21 -40.21
CA ASN A 547 1.53 -4.57 -39.39
C ASN A 547 2.59 -3.47 -39.33
N ASP A 548 2.75 -2.65 -40.37
CA ASP A 548 3.58 -1.43 -40.32
C ASP A 548 3.04 -0.43 -39.29
N TYR A 549 1.71 -0.34 -39.17
CA TYR A 549 1.09 0.48 -38.12
C TYR A 549 1.32 -0.11 -36.72
N ALA A 550 1.06 -1.40 -36.53
CA ALA A 550 1.29 -2.08 -35.26
C ALA A 550 2.75 -1.98 -34.81
N GLU A 551 3.71 -2.18 -35.73
CA GLU A 551 5.15 -2.03 -35.43
C GLU A 551 5.50 -0.62 -34.95
N LYS A 552 4.91 0.43 -35.52
CA LYS A 552 5.11 1.82 -35.05
C LYS A 552 4.60 2.02 -33.63
N CYS A 553 3.42 1.49 -33.29
CA CYS A 553 2.86 1.55 -31.93
C CYS A 553 3.74 0.79 -30.94
N ILE A 554 4.22 -0.40 -31.32
CA ILE A 554 5.11 -1.22 -30.50
C ILE A 554 6.47 -0.50 -30.30
N HIS A 555 7.03 0.11 -31.33
CA HIS A 555 8.29 0.88 -31.23
C HIS A 555 8.17 2.09 -30.30
N LEU A 556 7.03 2.79 -30.32
CA LEU A 556 6.76 3.86 -29.36
C LEU A 556 6.81 3.32 -27.93
N ASN A 557 6.08 2.24 -27.65
CA ASN A 557 6.07 1.60 -26.34
C ASN A 557 7.43 1.03 -25.95
N ARG A 558 8.17 0.44 -26.88
CA ARG A 558 9.56 -0.01 -26.68
C ARG A 558 10.45 1.13 -26.18
N SER A 559 10.35 2.32 -26.78
CA SER A 559 11.12 3.49 -26.37
C SER A 559 10.74 3.96 -24.97
N ILE A 560 9.46 3.94 -24.62
CA ILE A 560 8.96 4.27 -23.28
C ILE A 560 9.51 3.26 -22.27
N LEU A 561 9.34 1.95 -22.52
CA LEU A 561 9.79 0.87 -21.64
C LEU A 561 11.31 0.92 -21.41
N LYS A 562 12.10 1.19 -22.44
CA LYS A 562 13.55 1.37 -22.30
C LYS A 562 13.89 2.53 -21.38
N ARG A 563 13.22 3.67 -21.51
CA ARG A 563 13.44 4.85 -20.67
C ARG A 563 12.96 4.63 -19.24
N GLU A 564 11.72 4.15 -19.08
CA GLU A 564 11.04 4.09 -17.78
C GLU A 564 11.46 2.89 -16.92
N LEU A 565 11.94 1.80 -17.57
CA LEU A 565 12.40 0.61 -16.88
C LEU A 565 13.93 0.40 -16.98
N GLY A 566 14.64 1.31 -17.67
CA GLY A 566 16.08 1.24 -17.86
C GLY A 566 16.53 0.00 -18.63
N LEU A 567 15.73 -0.43 -19.65
CA LEU A 567 16.04 -1.62 -20.45
C LEU A 567 17.06 -1.31 -21.53
N GLN A 568 17.91 -2.30 -21.80
CA GLN A 568 18.82 -2.32 -22.95
C GLN A 568 18.26 -3.21 -24.07
N GLU A 569 18.89 -3.21 -25.24
CA GLU A 569 18.44 -4.04 -26.38
C GLU A 569 18.48 -5.53 -26.06
N GLU A 570 19.48 -5.97 -25.31
CA GLU A 570 19.67 -7.36 -24.87
C GLU A 570 18.63 -7.85 -23.86
N ASP A 571 17.91 -6.93 -23.21
CA ASP A 571 16.83 -7.28 -22.28
C ASP A 571 15.52 -7.60 -23.02
N ILE A 572 15.44 -7.30 -24.34
CA ILE A 572 14.21 -7.39 -25.13
C ILE A 572 14.33 -8.53 -26.16
N ILE A 573 13.36 -9.43 -26.15
CA ILE A 573 13.27 -10.54 -27.11
C ILE A 573 12.07 -10.31 -28.04
N PRO A 574 12.31 -10.12 -29.35
CA PRO A 574 11.22 -9.95 -30.31
C PRO A 574 10.56 -11.29 -30.63
N ILE A 575 9.26 -11.39 -30.34
CA ILE A 575 8.43 -12.56 -30.62
C ILE A 575 7.66 -12.33 -31.92
N PRO A 576 7.68 -13.30 -32.88
CA PRO A 576 6.97 -13.16 -34.14
C PRO A 576 5.46 -13.14 -33.91
N GLN A 577 4.81 -12.00 -34.11
CA GLN A 577 3.36 -11.83 -33.98
C GLN A 577 2.85 -10.88 -35.06
N LEU A 578 1.71 -11.23 -35.70
CA LEU A 578 1.02 -10.37 -36.66
C LEU A 578 -0.30 -9.87 -36.09
N PHE A 579 -0.72 -8.71 -36.60
CA PHE A 579 -1.96 -8.05 -36.23
C PHE A 579 -2.79 -7.74 -37.49
N CYS A 580 -4.11 -7.73 -37.33
CA CYS A 580 -5.05 -7.20 -38.32
C CYS A 580 -5.86 -6.07 -37.69
N LEU A 581 -6.24 -5.08 -38.50
CA LEU A 581 -7.07 -3.98 -38.06
C LEU A 581 -8.53 -4.25 -38.41
N GLU A 582 -9.37 -4.23 -37.38
CA GLU A 582 -10.80 -4.56 -37.47
C GLU A 582 -11.64 -3.52 -36.69
N HIS A 583 -12.93 -3.42 -37.01
CA HIS A 583 -13.87 -2.67 -36.20
C HIS A 583 -14.27 -3.50 -34.98
N ILE A 584 -14.59 -2.85 -33.87
CA ILE A 584 -15.17 -3.55 -32.71
C ILE A 584 -16.55 -4.06 -33.11
N ALA A 585 -16.69 -5.39 -33.23
CA ALA A 585 -17.97 -6.02 -33.47
C ALA A 585 -18.84 -5.87 -32.19
N ASN A 586 -20.13 -5.56 -32.37
CA ASN A 586 -21.09 -5.44 -31.26
C ASN A 586 -20.80 -4.34 -30.24
N ALA A 587 -20.01 -3.34 -30.60
CA ALA A 587 -19.86 -2.17 -29.73
C ALA A 587 -21.23 -1.53 -29.45
N PRO A 588 -21.50 -1.11 -28.21
CA PRO A 588 -22.71 -0.36 -27.91
C PRO A 588 -22.77 0.90 -28.79
N PRO A 589 -23.95 1.43 -29.11
CA PRO A 589 -24.11 2.60 -29.98
C PRO A 589 -23.26 3.81 -29.58
N SER A 590 -22.92 3.92 -28.30
CA SER A 590 -22.04 4.94 -27.74
C SER A 590 -20.57 4.71 -28.07
N GLU A 591 -20.16 3.48 -28.38
CA GLU A 591 -18.77 3.08 -28.68
C GLU A 591 -18.58 2.71 -30.18
N GLN A 592 -19.61 2.82 -31.02
CA GLN A 592 -19.49 2.60 -32.46
C GLN A 592 -18.64 3.71 -33.09
N THR A 593 -17.32 3.50 -33.10
CA THR A 593 -16.38 4.40 -33.74
C THR A 593 -16.10 3.92 -35.17
N LYS A 594 -15.75 4.88 -36.06
CA LYS A 594 -15.23 4.54 -37.40
C LYS A 594 -13.77 4.05 -37.36
N ARG A 595 -13.20 3.93 -36.14
CA ARG A 595 -11.79 3.55 -35.94
C ARG A 595 -11.64 2.03 -36.09
N LEU A 596 -10.49 1.66 -36.62
CA LEU A 596 -10.03 0.27 -36.65
C LEU A 596 -9.05 0.08 -35.50
N TYR A 597 -9.15 -1.07 -34.84
CA TYR A 597 -8.28 -1.48 -33.76
C TYR A 597 -7.52 -2.74 -34.13
N ALA A 598 -6.31 -2.86 -33.64
CA ALA A 598 -5.50 -4.05 -33.90
C ALA A 598 -5.93 -5.22 -33.03
N ARG A 599 -6.01 -6.37 -33.66
CA ARG A 599 -6.24 -7.67 -33.04
C ARG A 599 -5.18 -8.66 -33.51
N PRO A 600 -4.69 -9.58 -32.68
CA PRO A 600 -3.79 -10.65 -33.13
C PRO A 600 -4.36 -11.41 -34.32
N TYR A 601 -3.54 -11.62 -35.35
CA TYR A 601 -3.99 -12.32 -36.59
C TYR A 601 -4.13 -13.82 -36.38
N PHE A 602 -3.26 -14.39 -35.57
CA PHE A 602 -3.32 -15.77 -35.06
C PHE A 602 -3.20 -15.71 -33.52
N PRO A 603 -3.46 -16.81 -32.77
CA PRO A 603 -3.38 -16.82 -31.31
C PRO A 603 -2.12 -16.13 -30.79
N ASP A 604 -2.31 -15.23 -29.83
CA ASP A 604 -1.29 -14.28 -29.41
C ASP A 604 -0.21 -14.94 -28.55
N LEU A 605 0.99 -15.04 -29.11
CA LEU A 605 2.15 -15.67 -28.46
C LEU A 605 2.65 -14.91 -27.22
N LEU A 606 2.28 -13.63 -27.04
CA LEU A 606 2.66 -12.83 -25.87
C LEU A 606 1.76 -13.08 -24.67
N GLN A 607 0.55 -13.53 -24.89
CA GLN A 607 -0.43 -13.79 -23.84
C GLN A 607 -0.21 -15.14 -23.15
N MET A 608 1.02 -15.46 -22.86
CA MET A 608 1.39 -16.73 -22.24
C MET A 608 1.16 -16.73 -20.73
N VAL A 609 0.87 -17.91 -20.22
CA VAL A 609 0.85 -18.19 -18.77
C VAL A 609 2.27 -18.51 -18.30
N VAL A 610 2.85 -17.61 -17.51
CA VAL A 610 4.23 -17.75 -16.99
C VAL A 610 4.20 -18.41 -15.61
N MET A 611 4.75 -19.61 -15.50
CA MET A 611 4.86 -20.38 -14.27
C MET A 611 6.34 -20.72 -13.96
N GLY A 612 7.10 -19.70 -13.53
CA GLY A 612 8.53 -19.84 -13.39
C GLY A 612 9.20 -20.08 -14.74
N LEU A 613 9.84 -21.22 -14.90
CA LEU A 613 10.48 -21.62 -16.16
C LEU A 613 9.55 -22.42 -17.12
N ASN A 614 8.33 -22.72 -16.69
CA ASN A 614 7.33 -23.37 -17.53
C ASN A 614 6.40 -22.33 -18.16
N LEU A 615 6.29 -22.35 -19.48
CA LEU A 615 5.47 -21.40 -20.23
C LEU A 615 4.31 -22.15 -20.92
N GLY A 616 3.08 -21.71 -20.62
CA GLY A 616 1.88 -22.11 -21.37
C GLY A 616 1.63 -21.07 -22.46
N ILE A 617 1.86 -21.40 -23.71
CA ILE A 617 1.84 -20.48 -24.84
C ILE A 617 0.65 -20.80 -25.74
N PRO A 618 -0.15 -19.83 -26.18
CA PRO A 618 -1.19 -20.06 -27.17
C PRO A 618 -0.62 -20.71 -28.44
N LYS A 619 -1.28 -21.76 -28.92
CA LYS A 619 -0.86 -22.45 -30.14
C LYS A 619 -1.16 -21.61 -31.37
N PRO A 620 -0.15 -21.19 -32.14
CA PRO A 620 -0.32 -20.18 -33.18
C PRO A 620 -0.88 -20.75 -34.52
N PHE A 621 -0.91 -22.06 -34.68
CA PHE A 621 -1.30 -22.71 -35.95
C PHE A 621 -0.57 -22.14 -37.16
N GLY A 622 0.73 -21.93 -37.03
CA GLY A 622 1.59 -21.40 -38.09
C GLY A 622 1.86 -22.38 -39.20
N PRO A 623 2.45 -21.93 -40.33
CA PRO A 623 2.81 -22.79 -41.43
C PRO A 623 3.70 -23.96 -41.02
N ARG A 624 3.38 -25.13 -41.52
CA ARG A 624 4.17 -26.34 -41.27
C ARG A 624 5.34 -26.47 -42.24
N VAL A 625 6.52 -26.56 -41.68
CA VAL A 625 7.78 -26.73 -42.37
C VAL A 625 8.41 -28.02 -41.88
N SER A 626 8.68 -28.98 -42.74
CA SER A 626 9.20 -30.32 -42.38
C SER A 626 8.39 -31.02 -41.28
N GLY A 627 7.06 -30.78 -41.25
CA GLY A 627 6.15 -31.40 -40.29
C GLY A 627 5.94 -30.65 -38.97
N ALA A 628 6.71 -29.58 -38.67
CA ALA A 628 6.60 -28.76 -37.48
C ALA A 628 6.08 -27.34 -37.79
N CYS A 629 5.43 -26.70 -36.82
CA CYS A 629 4.99 -25.31 -36.94
C CYS A 629 6.18 -24.37 -36.82
N CYS A 630 6.45 -23.55 -37.85
CA CYS A 630 7.63 -22.67 -37.86
C CYS A 630 7.56 -21.53 -36.83
N LEU A 631 6.37 -21.13 -36.38
CA LEU A 631 6.20 -20.14 -35.30
C LEU A 631 6.56 -20.77 -33.94
N GLU A 632 6.04 -21.99 -33.68
CA GLU A 632 6.40 -22.73 -32.44
C GLU A 632 7.89 -22.99 -32.36
N GLU A 633 8.49 -23.53 -33.47
CA GLU A 633 9.96 -23.70 -33.51
C GLU A 633 10.73 -22.42 -33.24
N ARG A 634 10.28 -21.29 -33.82
CA ARG A 634 10.96 -20.01 -33.62
C ARG A 634 10.88 -19.54 -32.17
N VAL A 635 9.75 -19.72 -31.51
CA VAL A 635 9.58 -19.38 -30.09
C VAL A 635 10.46 -20.27 -29.22
N CYS A 636 10.48 -21.60 -29.48
CA CYS A 636 11.38 -22.52 -28.78
C CYS A 636 12.85 -22.13 -28.96
N GLN A 637 13.28 -21.81 -30.19
CA GLN A 637 14.66 -21.36 -30.46
C GLN A 637 15.05 -20.07 -29.68
N LEU A 638 14.07 -19.21 -29.35
CA LEU A 638 14.32 -17.99 -28.60
C LEU A 638 14.33 -18.22 -27.09
N LEU A 639 13.49 -19.12 -26.57
CA LEU A 639 13.21 -19.24 -25.15
C LEU A 639 13.86 -20.47 -24.48
N GLU A 640 13.96 -21.62 -25.15
CA GLU A 640 14.56 -22.82 -24.58
C GLU A 640 16.06 -22.68 -24.24
N PRO A 641 16.89 -21.96 -25.06
CA PRO A 641 18.26 -21.69 -24.67
C PRO A 641 18.41 -20.85 -23.39
N LEU A 642 17.33 -20.18 -22.95
CA LEU A 642 17.27 -19.44 -21.69
C LEU A 642 16.80 -20.29 -20.51
N GLY A 643 16.54 -21.59 -20.75
CA GLY A 643 16.12 -22.58 -19.75
C GLY A 643 14.60 -22.74 -19.61
N PHE A 644 13.80 -22.19 -20.52
CA PHE A 644 12.34 -22.32 -20.48
C PHE A 644 11.88 -23.65 -21.11
N GLN A 645 10.78 -24.17 -20.59
CA GLN A 645 10.01 -25.24 -21.20
C GLN A 645 8.76 -24.64 -21.84
N CYS A 646 8.68 -24.72 -23.17
CA CYS A 646 7.56 -24.20 -23.95
C CYS A 646 6.50 -25.29 -24.13
N THR A 647 5.27 -25.01 -23.69
CA THR A 647 4.09 -25.85 -23.90
C THR A 647 3.05 -25.07 -24.70
N PHE A 648 2.76 -25.51 -25.93
CA PHE A 648 1.75 -24.85 -26.75
C PHE A 648 0.38 -25.44 -26.44
N ILE A 649 -0.57 -24.57 -26.08
CA ILE A 649 -1.92 -24.95 -25.65
C ILE A 649 -2.93 -24.47 -26.70
N ASP A 650 -3.78 -25.39 -27.15
CA ASP A 650 -4.82 -25.06 -28.09
C ASP A 650 -5.98 -24.32 -27.39
N ASP A 651 -6.15 -23.06 -27.77
CA ASP A 651 -7.17 -22.16 -27.25
C ASP A 651 -8.11 -21.62 -28.33
N PHE A 652 -7.96 -22.12 -29.58
CA PHE A 652 -8.60 -21.53 -30.76
C PHE A 652 -10.12 -21.49 -30.64
N ASP A 653 -10.75 -22.60 -30.28
CA ASP A 653 -12.20 -22.66 -30.12
C ASP A 653 -12.72 -22.00 -28.84
N CYS A 654 -11.89 -21.91 -27.84
CA CYS A 654 -12.31 -21.48 -26.52
C CYS A 654 -12.25 -19.96 -26.35
N TYR A 655 -11.25 -19.31 -26.94
CA TYR A 655 -10.92 -17.93 -26.63
C TYR A 655 -10.77 -17.03 -27.85
N LEU A 656 -10.17 -17.49 -28.95
CA LEU A 656 -10.00 -16.65 -30.12
C LEU A 656 -11.34 -16.33 -30.78
N THR A 657 -12.31 -17.27 -30.73
CA THR A 657 -13.66 -17.10 -31.33
C THR A 657 -14.48 -16.00 -30.66
N GLU A 658 -14.26 -15.70 -29.37
CA GLU A 658 -15.05 -14.75 -28.57
C GLU A 658 -14.36 -13.46 -28.25
N ILE A 659 -13.30 -13.08 -28.99
CA ILE A 659 -12.51 -11.86 -28.77
C ILE A 659 -11.94 -11.84 -27.34
N GLY A 660 -11.55 -12.99 -26.86
CA GLY A 660 -10.98 -13.14 -25.52
C GLY A 660 -9.49 -13.46 -25.57
N ASP A 661 -8.86 -13.20 -24.46
CA ASP A 661 -7.42 -13.38 -24.30
C ASP A 661 -7.14 -14.69 -23.56
N PHE A 662 -6.22 -15.49 -24.06
CA PHE A 662 -5.77 -16.74 -23.44
C PHE A 662 -5.42 -16.58 -21.95
N CYS A 663 -4.67 -15.54 -21.60
CA CYS A 663 -4.29 -15.28 -20.21
C CYS A 663 -5.49 -14.90 -19.32
N SER A 664 -6.61 -14.42 -19.89
CA SER A 664 -7.80 -14.02 -19.13
C SER A 664 -8.47 -15.14 -18.36
N CYS A 665 -8.19 -16.39 -18.74
CA CYS A 665 -8.85 -17.57 -18.20
C CYS A 665 -8.16 -18.13 -16.98
N ALA A 666 -6.96 -17.67 -16.67
CA ALA A 666 -6.17 -18.07 -15.53
C ALA A 666 -5.77 -16.87 -14.70
N SER A 667 -6.22 -16.77 -13.47
CA SER A 667 -5.72 -15.79 -12.52
C SER A 667 -4.74 -16.45 -11.56
N ILE A 668 -3.57 -15.84 -11.36
CA ILE A 668 -2.46 -16.47 -10.65
C ILE A 668 -2.08 -15.63 -9.43
N ARG A 669 -2.18 -16.23 -8.25
CA ARG A 669 -1.64 -15.69 -7.02
C ARG A 669 -0.15 -16.00 -6.93
N ARG A 670 0.67 -14.99 -6.74
CA ARG A 670 2.13 -15.09 -6.78
C ARG A 670 2.78 -14.77 -5.45
N VAL A 671 4.01 -15.24 -5.27
CA VAL A 671 4.85 -14.94 -4.11
C VAL A 671 5.07 -13.42 -4.04
N PRO A 672 4.85 -12.79 -2.86
CA PRO A 672 5.20 -11.39 -2.64
C PRO A 672 6.70 -11.12 -2.88
N PHE A 673 7.05 -9.89 -3.20
CA PHE A 673 8.44 -9.49 -3.31
C PHE A 673 9.21 -9.76 -2.01
N ALA A 674 10.46 -10.18 -2.14
CA ALA A 674 11.36 -10.34 -1.00
C ALA A 674 11.69 -8.99 -0.34
N PHE A 675 11.78 -7.93 -1.15
CA PHE A 675 11.98 -6.57 -0.69
C PHE A 675 10.74 -6.04 0.07
N LYS A 676 10.97 -5.35 1.18
CA LYS A 676 9.91 -4.80 2.03
C LYS A 676 9.68 -3.33 1.71
N TRP A 677 8.44 -2.98 1.37
CA TRP A 677 8.08 -1.63 0.90
C TRP A 677 8.46 -0.52 1.89
N TRP A 678 8.46 -0.80 3.20
CA TRP A 678 8.90 0.16 4.22
C TRP A 678 10.42 0.37 4.27
N GLY A 679 11.18 -0.38 3.50
CA GLY A 679 12.59 -0.14 3.25
C GLY A 679 12.86 0.85 2.11
N MET A 680 11.83 1.30 1.39
CA MET A 680 11.98 2.34 0.37
C MET A 680 12.25 3.68 1.03
N VAL A 681 13.08 4.50 0.38
CA VAL A 681 13.21 5.92 0.73
C VAL A 681 12.00 6.64 0.14
N PRO A 682 11.23 7.41 0.92
CA PRO A 682 10.06 8.13 0.45
C PRO A 682 10.33 9.07 -0.70
#